data_353eaf8bd15a337d32cba68d638bfda8
#
_entry.id   353eaf8bd15a337d32cba68d638bfda8
#
_cell.length_a   1.000
_cell.length_b   1.000
_cell.length_c   1.000
_cell.angle_alpha   90.00
_cell.angle_beta   90.00
_cell.angle_gamma   90.00
#
_symmetry.space_group_name_H-M   'P 1'
#
loop_
_entity.id
_entity.type
_entity.pdbx_description
1 polymer ?
#
loop_
_entity_poly.entity_id
_entity_poly.type
_entity_poly.pdbx_seq_one_letter_code
_entity_poly.pdbx_strand_id
1 'polypeptide(L)'
;MTGRARARSRGRGRGQEPAAPGAVKAAKPVMPTPPEGQLVGRGRQKPAPGAMSEEAMMQISAGFQQVKIGERGGRRRDFHDSGVHTRQLMEHVKDSKTGVSGTAIELRANFMRLLSRPLWALYQYHVDFKPPMESRRLRSALLFQHEETLGKAHTFDGAILFLPNKLHNTETVLCSETRNGEKVEITVTLTNELPPSSPVCLQFYNILFRRILRILNMQQIGRHYYNPDDPFNIPQHRLTIWPGFMTTILQYESSIMLCSDVSHKVLRSETVLDFMYSLRQQCGDQRFPEACTKELVGLIILTKYNNKTYRIDDIAWDHTPNNTFKKGDTEISFKNYFKTQYGLDITDGNQALLVSHVKRLGPSGRPPPGPAMLVPEFCYLTGLTDKMRADFNIMKDLASHTRLSPEQREGRINRLISNINRNADVQNELTTWGLSFENRLLSLNGRVLPSERIIQGGRAYEYNPWTADWAKEMRGLPLISCMSLDNWLMFYTRRNADVAQSLLQTLNKVSGPMGIRMQRAIMIEYEDRQESLLRALQQNVARETQMVVVILPTNRKDKYDCVKKYLCVDCPTPSQCVVSRTISKPQALMTVATKIALQMNCKMGGELWSVEIPLRQLMIVGIDCYHDTAAGKRSIGALVGTMVTLTEWHTKLSLPQHSVLKLFVFSAALKAYLKYNNSLPSRIIVYRDGVGDGMLQSVVDYEVPQIMQSIKTMGQDYEPKLSVVVVKKRISSRFFARIDGKIANPPPGTVIDTEVTRPEWYDFFIVSQAVRFGCVAPTHYNVVFDNSGLKPDHMQRLTYKLCHMYYNWQGIVRVPAPCQYAHKLAFLVGQSIHKEPNMNLDDFLYYL
;
A
#
# COMPACT_ATOMS: atom_id res chain seq x y z
N MET A 1 16.95 5.11 0.26
CA MET A 1 16.55 4.05 -0.69
C MET A 1 15.82 2.97 0.08
N THR A 2 14.52 3.01 0.11
CA THR A 2 13.69 1.98 0.73
C THR A 2 13.29 0.98 -0.34
N GLY A 3 14.14 -0.04 -0.56
CA GLY A 3 13.82 -1.17 -1.40
C GLY A 3 12.74 -2.02 -0.75
N ARG A 4 11.57 -2.11 -1.38
CA ARG A 4 10.57 -3.11 -1.02
C ARG A 4 11.03 -4.46 -1.55
N ALA A 5 11.69 -5.25 -0.73
CA ALA A 5 11.86 -6.66 -0.97
C ALA A 5 10.53 -7.37 -0.68
N ARG A 6 9.89 -7.94 -1.69
CA ARG A 6 8.88 -8.98 -1.49
C ARG A 6 9.62 -10.28 -1.22
N ALA A 7 9.68 -10.69 0.02
CA ALA A 7 10.20 -12.01 0.36
C ALA A 7 9.20 -13.09 -0.09
N ARG A 8 9.69 -14.09 -0.78
CA ARG A 8 8.99 -15.35 -1.05
C ARG A 8 9.47 -16.38 -0.05
N SER A 9 8.56 -16.96 0.74
CA SER A 9 8.87 -18.13 1.55
C SER A 9 8.79 -19.40 0.69
N ARG A 10 9.78 -20.24 0.83
CA ARG A 10 9.83 -21.58 0.22
C ARG A 10 9.12 -22.57 1.14
N GLY A 11 8.22 -23.38 0.56
CA GLY A 11 7.65 -24.53 1.23
C GLY A 11 8.75 -25.54 1.56
N ARG A 12 8.79 -26.00 2.81
CA ARG A 12 9.59 -27.15 3.23
C ARG A 12 8.75 -28.40 2.99
N GLY A 13 9.28 -29.34 2.19
CA GLY A 13 8.81 -30.69 2.09
C GLY A 13 8.98 -31.42 3.43
N ARG A 14 7.96 -32.16 3.83
CA ARG A 14 8.01 -33.10 4.95
C ARG A 14 8.90 -34.29 4.55
N GLY A 15 10.02 -34.43 5.25
CA GLY A 15 10.74 -35.70 5.32
C GLY A 15 10.04 -36.61 6.30
N GLN A 16 9.73 -37.82 5.87
CA GLN A 16 9.29 -38.91 6.74
C GLN A 16 10.52 -39.46 7.49
N GLU A 17 10.43 -39.54 8.81
CA GLU A 17 11.30 -40.37 9.64
C GLU A 17 10.64 -41.72 9.93
N PRO A 18 11.42 -42.80 10.07
CA PRO A 18 10.89 -44.14 10.28
C PRO A 18 10.50 -44.42 11.72
N ALA A 19 9.55 -45.32 11.89
CA ALA A 19 9.00 -45.73 13.15
C ALA A 19 9.96 -46.57 13.99
N ALA A 20 9.95 -46.35 15.30
CA ALA A 20 10.46 -47.30 16.31
C ALA A 20 9.36 -47.62 17.33
N PRO A 21 9.33 -48.84 17.95
CA PRO A 21 8.16 -49.48 18.54
C PRO A 21 8.00 -49.26 20.05
N GLY A 22 6.75 -49.19 20.47
CA GLY A 22 6.26 -49.79 21.70
C GLY A 22 6.55 -49.09 23.03
N ALA A 23 5.54 -48.36 23.61
CA ALA A 23 5.33 -48.30 25.07
C ALA A 23 3.87 -48.00 25.42
N VAL A 24 3.30 -48.90 26.10
CA VAL A 24 2.20 -49.03 27.07
C VAL A 24 1.37 -47.79 27.41
N LYS A 25 0.05 -47.94 27.27
CA LYS A 25 -1.01 -47.03 27.72
C LYS A 25 -1.04 -46.87 29.24
N ALA A 26 -1.03 -45.66 29.74
CA ALA A 26 -1.50 -45.30 31.08
C ALA A 26 -2.80 -44.48 30.98
N ALA A 27 -3.78 -44.88 31.79
CA ALA A 27 -5.13 -44.34 31.80
C ALA A 27 -5.23 -42.96 32.48
N LYS A 28 -6.12 -42.12 31.99
CA LYS A 28 -6.52 -40.88 32.63
C LYS A 28 -7.50 -41.12 33.78
N PRO A 29 -7.41 -40.39 34.90
CA PRO A 29 -8.44 -40.44 35.95
C PRO A 29 -9.63 -39.55 35.56
N VAL A 30 -10.82 -40.13 35.77
CA VAL A 30 -12.15 -39.50 35.67
C VAL A 30 -12.42 -38.78 36.99
N MET A 31 -12.83 -37.52 36.93
CA MET A 31 -13.40 -36.82 38.08
C MET A 31 -14.93 -36.83 38.03
N PRO A 32 -15.62 -37.01 39.19
CA PRO A 32 -17.05 -37.20 39.24
C PRO A 32 -17.84 -35.88 39.28
N THR A 33 -19.02 -35.92 38.68
CA THR A 33 -20.11 -34.94 38.78
C THR A 33 -20.77 -34.97 40.15
N PRO A 34 -21.17 -33.85 40.76
CA PRO A 34 -22.05 -33.78 41.90
C PRO A 34 -23.53 -33.69 41.48
N PRO A 35 -24.48 -34.17 42.33
CA PRO A 35 -25.90 -34.30 42.02
C PRO A 35 -26.72 -33.03 42.28
N GLU A 36 -27.90 -33.00 41.65
CA GLU A 36 -28.95 -31.98 41.85
C GLU A 36 -29.58 -32.07 43.27
N GLY A 37 -29.97 -30.92 43.81
CA GLY A 37 -30.82 -30.86 45.00
C GLY A 37 -30.99 -29.46 45.58
N GLN A 38 -32.18 -28.85 45.26
CA GLN A 38 -33.07 -28.05 46.11
C GLN A 38 -32.63 -26.76 46.85
N LEU A 39 -33.19 -25.67 46.34
CA LEU A 39 -33.93 -24.53 46.98
C LEU A 39 -33.60 -24.04 48.42
N VAL A 40 -33.54 -22.71 48.47
CA VAL A 40 -34.06 -21.76 49.45
C VAL A 40 -33.00 -20.79 50.00
N GLY A 41 -33.26 -19.45 49.78
CA GLY A 41 -32.56 -18.42 50.54
C GLY A 41 -32.39 -17.09 49.81
N ARG A 42 -33.38 -16.18 49.96
CA ARG A 42 -33.32 -14.78 49.53
C ARG A 42 -32.19 -14.07 50.25
N GLY A 43 -31.21 -13.59 49.48
CA GLY A 43 -30.26 -12.62 49.93
C GLY A 43 -30.01 -11.56 48.83
N ARG A 44 -30.43 -10.33 49.05
CA ARG A 44 -30.13 -9.17 48.20
C ARG A 44 -28.60 -8.97 48.12
N GLN A 45 -28.03 -9.26 46.99
CA GLN A 45 -26.68 -8.78 46.64
C GLN A 45 -26.80 -7.54 45.74
N LYS A 46 -26.06 -6.52 46.12
CA LYS A 46 -25.89 -5.28 45.34
C LYS A 46 -25.22 -5.61 43.98
N PRO A 47 -25.68 -4.96 42.90
CA PRO A 47 -25.01 -5.18 41.60
C PRO A 47 -23.60 -4.55 41.58
N ALA A 48 -22.67 -5.27 40.98
CA ALA A 48 -21.34 -4.76 40.64
C ALA A 48 -21.43 -3.61 39.65
N PRO A 49 -20.58 -2.57 39.74
CA PRO A 49 -20.62 -1.46 38.81
C PRO A 49 -19.99 -1.87 37.49
N GLY A 50 -20.72 -1.76 36.36
CA GLY A 50 -20.14 -1.79 35.05
C GLY A 50 -20.79 -2.61 33.93
N ALA A 51 -22.06 -3.01 34.07
CA ALA A 51 -22.82 -3.53 32.93
C ALA A 51 -23.85 -2.51 32.47
N MET A 52 -23.68 -1.95 31.28
CA MET A 52 -24.74 -1.18 30.61
C MET A 52 -25.97 -2.06 30.42
N SER A 53 -27.17 -1.54 30.68
CA SER A 53 -28.43 -2.23 30.51
C SER A 53 -28.65 -2.56 29.01
N GLU A 54 -29.26 -3.70 28.73
CA GLU A 54 -29.65 -4.11 27.36
C GLU A 54 -30.53 -3.06 26.65
N GLU A 55 -31.30 -2.23 27.42
CA GLU A 55 -32.09 -1.14 26.89
C GLU A 55 -31.25 0.03 26.36
N ALA A 56 -30.11 0.35 26.98
CA ALA A 56 -29.16 1.33 26.45
C ALA A 56 -28.46 0.84 25.19
N MET A 57 -28.18 -0.44 25.09
CA MET A 57 -27.67 -1.07 23.86
C MET A 57 -28.74 -1.11 22.75
N MET A 58 -30.00 -1.33 23.07
CA MET A 58 -31.11 -1.27 22.10
C MET A 58 -31.37 0.14 21.58
N GLN A 59 -31.29 1.18 22.40
CA GLN A 59 -31.45 2.57 21.94
C GLN A 59 -30.32 3.06 21.06
N ILE A 60 -29.08 2.61 21.30
CA ILE A 60 -27.94 2.88 20.42
C ILE A 60 -28.05 2.07 19.12
N SER A 61 -28.59 0.85 19.15
CA SER A 61 -28.82 0.03 17.97
C SER A 61 -30.03 0.49 17.13
N ALA A 62 -31.06 1.06 17.73
CA ALA A 62 -32.24 1.55 17.02
C ALA A 62 -31.97 2.81 16.19
N GLY A 63 -31.01 3.67 16.61
CA GLY A 63 -30.52 4.79 15.81
C GLY A 63 -29.71 4.39 14.56
N PHE A 64 -29.25 3.15 14.49
CA PHE A 64 -28.45 2.62 13.37
C PHE A 64 -29.19 1.65 12.44
N GLN A 65 -30.48 1.34 12.72
CA GLN A 65 -31.24 0.36 11.93
C GLN A 65 -31.87 0.86 10.63
N GLN A 66 -31.56 2.08 10.16
CA GLN A 66 -32.00 2.50 8.82
C GLN A 66 -30.95 2.38 7.71
N VAL A 67 -29.84 1.72 7.94
CA VAL A 67 -28.97 1.28 6.84
C VAL A 67 -29.19 -0.21 6.64
N LYS A 68 -30.13 -0.58 5.76
CA LYS A 68 -30.29 -1.95 5.29
C LYS A 68 -28.97 -2.46 4.75
N ILE A 69 -28.30 -3.33 5.49
CA ILE A 69 -27.23 -4.19 5.00
C ILE A 69 -27.92 -5.16 4.04
N GLY A 70 -27.92 -4.84 2.77
CA GLY A 70 -28.34 -5.76 1.72
C GLY A 70 -27.46 -7.02 1.76
N GLU A 71 -28.12 -8.13 1.62
CA GLU A 71 -27.62 -9.51 1.65
C GLU A 71 -26.27 -9.69 0.94
N ARG A 72 -25.45 -10.58 1.48
CA ARG A 72 -24.19 -11.05 0.92
C ARG A 72 -24.35 -11.73 -0.45
N GLY A 73 -24.63 -10.96 -1.47
CA GLY A 73 -24.41 -11.32 -2.85
C GLY A 73 -23.09 -10.68 -3.29
N GLY A 74 -22.10 -11.49 -3.68
CA GLY A 74 -20.74 -11.08 -3.99
C GLY A 74 -20.60 -10.15 -5.21
N ARG A 75 -21.15 -8.95 -5.16
CA ARG A 75 -20.80 -7.87 -6.08
C ARG A 75 -19.61 -7.13 -5.49
N ARG A 76 -18.50 -7.07 -6.23
CA ARG A 76 -17.40 -6.14 -6.00
C ARG A 76 -18.03 -4.75 -5.88
N ARG A 77 -18.03 -4.17 -4.66
CA ARG A 77 -18.27 -2.74 -4.48
C ARG A 77 -17.22 -2.02 -5.31
N ASP A 78 -17.67 -1.20 -6.25
CA ASP A 78 -16.78 -0.38 -7.06
C ASP A 78 -16.00 0.54 -6.13
N PHE A 79 -14.70 0.64 -6.38
CA PHE A 79 -13.71 1.32 -5.53
C PHE A 79 -13.93 2.84 -5.40
N HIS A 80 -14.97 3.38 -6.02
CA HIS A 80 -15.15 4.82 -6.21
C HIS A 80 -16.23 5.44 -5.35
N ASP A 81 -17.14 4.65 -4.82
CA ASP A 81 -18.14 5.12 -3.85
C ASP A 81 -17.82 4.53 -2.48
N SER A 82 -17.15 5.31 -1.64
CA SER A 82 -16.89 4.90 -0.26
C SER A 82 -18.13 5.02 0.62
N GLY A 83 -19.17 5.71 0.19
CA GLY A 83 -20.36 6.02 0.99
C GLY A 83 -20.08 6.85 2.24
N VAL A 84 -18.84 7.31 2.45
CA VAL A 84 -18.40 7.98 3.67
C VAL A 84 -18.43 9.49 3.46
N HIS A 85 -19.34 10.16 4.13
CA HIS A 85 -19.50 11.63 4.15
C HIS A 85 -18.88 12.21 5.42
N THR A 86 -17.54 12.20 5.52
CA THR A 86 -16.83 12.60 6.73
C THR A 86 -16.99 14.07 7.05
N ARG A 87 -17.07 14.95 6.03
CA ARG A 87 -17.18 16.40 6.21
C ARG A 87 -18.48 16.81 6.93
N GLN A 88 -19.59 16.15 6.61
CA GLN A 88 -20.90 16.47 7.21
C GLN A 88 -20.99 16.15 8.70
N LEU A 89 -20.13 15.23 9.18
CA LEU A 89 -20.08 14.82 10.58
C LEU A 89 -19.30 15.78 11.48
N MET A 90 -18.64 16.80 10.90
CA MET A 90 -17.74 17.71 11.61
C MET A 90 -18.19 19.15 11.42
N GLU A 91 -18.83 19.74 12.45
CA GLU A 91 -19.43 21.08 12.41
C GLU A 91 -18.45 22.17 11.96
N HIS A 92 -17.21 22.13 12.46
CA HIS A 92 -16.21 23.17 12.23
C HIS A 92 -15.63 23.22 10.81
N VAL A 93 -15.96 22.26 9.94
CA VAL A 93 -15.54 22.21 8.53
C VAL A 93 -16.70 22.06 7.54
N LYS A 94 -17.95 22.14 8.02
CA LYS A 94 -19.14 22.06 7.14
C LYS A 94 -19.11 23.12 6.05
N ASP A 95 -18.88 24.36 6.42
CA ASP A 95 -18.86 25.49 5.47
C ASP A 95 -17.56 25.50 4.66
N SER A 96 -16.42 25.41 5.33
CA SER A 96 -15.10 25.40 4.66
C SER A 96 -14.10 24.49 5.36
N LYS A 97 -13.46 23.63 4.57
CA LYS A 97 -12.34 22.78 5.00
C LYS A 97 -10.98 23.35 4.63
N THR A 98 -10.96 24.57 4.03
CA THR A 98 -9.74 25.19 3.52
C THR A 98 -9.05 26.01 4.58
N GLY A 99 -7.74 25.96 4.62
CA GLY A 99 -6.92 26.86 5.41
C GLY A 99 -6.64 28.17 4.67
N VAL A 100 -6.10 29.14 5.40
CA VAL A 100 -5.71 30.47 4.88
C VAL A 100 -4.23 30.76 5.10
N SER A 101 -3.55 29.99 5.92
CA SER A 101 -2.15 30.21 6.28
C SER A 101 -1.19 29.72 5.19
N GLY A 102 -0.10 30.46 4.99
CA GLY A 102 0.96 30.18 4.00
C GLY A 102 0.97 31.14 2.83
N THR A 103 1.98 30.97 1.96
CA THR A 103 2.15 31.78 0.73
C THR A 103 1.47 31.12 -0.44
N ALA A 104 0.64 31.83 -1.17
CA ALA A 104 -0.04 31.32 -2.36
C ALA A 104 0.96 30.89 -3.44
N ILE A 105 0.66 29.77 -4.09
CA ILE A 105 1.44 29.26 -5.22
C ILE A 105 0.51 28.71 -6.29
N GLU A 106 0.75 29.12 -7.55
CA GLU A 106 0.05 28.55 -8.70
C GLU A 106 0.66 27.18 -9.04
N LEU A 107 -0.21 26.20 -9.21
CA LEU A 107 0.14 24.82 -9.51
C LEU A 107 -0.62 24.31 -10.74
N ARG A 108 -0.02 23.39 -11.45
CA ARG A 108 -0.73 22.52 -12.38
C ARG A 108 -0.88 21.13 -11.77
N ALA A 109 -2.03 20.52 -11.99
CA ALA A 109 -2.31 19.18 -11.54
C ALA A 109 -2.56 18.24 -12.73
N ASN A 110 -2.26 16.97 -12.57
CA ASN A 110 -2.49 15.94 -13.59
C ASN A 110 -3.98 15.55 -13.71
N PHE A 111 -4.82 16.56 -13.73
CA PHE A 111 -6.27 16.46 -13.85
C PHE A 111 -6.76 17.20 -15.08
N MET A 112 -7.88 16.73 -15.66
CA MET A 112 -8.57 17.33 -16.79
C MET A 112 -10.06 17.34 -16.49
N ARG A 113 -10.73 18.45 -16.69
CA ARG A 113 -12.18 18.53 -16.52
C ARG A 113 -12.89 17.76 -17.62
N LEU A 114 -13.90 16.99 -17.23
CA LEU A 114 -14.85 16.38 -18.13
C LEU A 114 -16.02 17.36 -18.29
N LEU A 115 -16.23 17.81 -19.52
CA LEU A 115 -17.28 18.74 -19.89
C LEU A 115 -18.45 17.97 -20.51
N SER A 116 -19.67 18.39 -20.19
CA SER A 116 -20.88 17.85 -20.77
C SER A 116 -21.69 18.96 -21.41
N ARG A 117 -22.57 18.61 -22.39
CA ARG A 117 -23.56 19.54 -22.92
C ARG A 117 -24.53 19.99 -21.81
N PRO A 118 -25.16 21.17 -21.91
CA PRO A 118 -26.18 21.60 -20.97
C PRO A 118 -27.31 20.56 -20.86
N LEU A 119 -27.84 20.38 -19.63
CA LEU A 119 -28.91 19.42 -19.33
C LEU A 119 -28.57 17.96 -19.69
N TRP A 120 -27.27 17.61 -19.69
CA TRP A 120 -26.86 16.25 -19.96
C TRP A 120 -27.32 15.33 -18.82
N ALA A 121 -27.90 14.19 -19.21
CA ALA A 121 -28.22 13.10 -18.28
C ALA A 121 -27.89 11.76 -18.95
N LEU A 122 -27.65 10.74 -18.15
CA LEU A 122 -27.48 9.37 -18.60
C LEU A 122 -28.74 8.59 -18.29
N TYR A 123 -29.34 8.00 -19.33
CA TYR A 123 -30.56 7.22 -19.18
C TYR A 123 -30.23 5.75 -19.03
N GLN A 124 -30.69 5.16 -17.92
CA GLN A 124 -30.45 3.76 -17.58
C GLN A 124 -31.72 2.96 -17.87
N TYR A 125 -31.58 1.88 -18.64
CA TYR A 125 -32.65 0.97 -18.99
C TYR A 125 -32.33 -0.44 -18.49
N HIS A 126 -33.36 -1.18 -18.08
CA HIS A 126 -33.30 -2.62 -17.91
C HIS A 126 -33.70 -3.28 -19.25
N VAL A 127 -32.99 -4.38 -19.59
CA VAL A 127 -33.24 -5.10 -20.86
C VAL A 127 -33.51 -6.56 -20.57
N ASP A 128 -34.71 -6.99 -20.88
CA ASP A 128 -35.16 -8.37 -20.79
C ASP A 128 -35.25 -9.03 -22.16
N PHE A 129 -34.97 -10.30 -22.23
CA PHE A 129 -34.99 -11.12 -23.43
C PHE A 129 -35.95 -12.28 -23.25
N LYS A 130 -36.83 -12.47 -24.22
CA LYS A 130 -37.77 -13.60 -24.31
C LYS A 130 -37.58 -14.33 -25.64
N PRO A 131 -37.16 -15.61 -25.64
CA PRO A 131 -36.84 -16.45 -24.47
C PRO A 131 -35.59 -16.00 -23.73
N PRO A 132 -35.42 -16.38 -22.42
CA PRO A 132 -34.24 -16.04 -21.63
C PRO A 132 -32.95 -16.56 -22.24
N MET A 133 -31.93 -15.72 -22.35
CA MET A 133 -30.64 -16.04 -22.98
C MET A 133 -29.48 -15.91 -21.97
N GLU A 134 -28.56 -16.86 -21.92
CA GLU A 134 -27.40 -16.80 -21.05
C GLU A 134 -26.21 -16.02 -21.66
N SER A 135 -26.05 -16.09 -22.99
CA SER A 135 -24.92 -15.52 -23.69
C SER A 135 -24.96 -14.01 -23.79
N ARG A 136 -24.14 -13.29 -23.00
CA ARG A 136 -23.99 -11.83 -23.08
C ARG A 136 -23.63 -11.34 -24.49
N ARG A 137 -22.79 -12.10 -25.22
CA ARG A 137 -22.40 -11.76 -26.60
C ARG A 137 -23.60 -11.78 -27.54
N LEU A 138 -24.47 -12.80 -27.40
CA LEU A 138 -25.65 -12.94 -28.21
C LEU A 138 -26.67 -11.86 -27.84
N ARG A 139 -26.93 -11.60 -26.57
CA ARG A 139 -27.77 -10.48 -26.10
C ARG A 139 -27.33 -9.13 -26.72
N SER A 140 -26.02 -8.84 -26.67
CA SER A 140 -25.46 -7.61 -27.24
C SER A 140 -25.65 -7.58 -28.76
N ALA A 141 -25.40 -8.68 -29.47
CA ALA A 141 -25.53 -8.75 -30.93
C ALA A 141 -26.98 -8.53 -31.39
N LEU A 142 -27.96 -9.10 -30.69
CA LEU A 142 -29.39 -8.93 -31.00
C LEU A 142 -29.87 -7.53 -30.66
N LEU A 143 -29.50 -6.98 -29.50
CA LEU A 143 -29.90 -5.62 -29.11
C LEU A 143 -29.35 -4.57 -30.07
N PHE A 144 -28.12 -4.76 -30.57
CA PHE A 144 -27.45 -3.80 -31.46
C PHE A 144 -27.91 -3.89 -32.92
N GLN A 145 -28.80 -4.81 -33.27
CA GLN A 145 -29.51 -4.78 -34.55
C GLN A 145 -30.46 -3.57 -34.64
N HIS A 146 -30.86 -3.00 -33.50
CA HIS A 146 -31.80 -1.86 -33.41
C HIS A 146 -31.08 -0.51 -33.19
N GLU A 147 -29.96 -0.30 -33.87
CA GLU A 147 -29.18 0.96 -33.78
C GLU A 147 -30.01 2.20 -34.19
N GLU A 148 -30.95 2.04 -35.10
CA GLU A 148 -31.87 3.13 -35.52
C GLU A 148 -32.74 3.64 -34.36
N THR A 149 -33.20 2.74 -33.47
CA THR A 149 -34.05 3.10 -32.32
C THR A 149 -33.21 3.52 -31.13
N LEU A 150 -32.12 2.80 -30.86
CA LEU A 150 -31.29 2.99 -29.66
C LEU A 150 -30.24 4.09 -29.86
N GLY A 151 -29.93 4.44 -31.10
CA GLY A 151 -28.83 5.33 -31.43
C GLY A 151 -27.47 4.65 -31.44
N LYS A 152 -26.50 5.32 -32.08
CA LYS A 152 -25.13 4.82 -32.19
C LYS A 152 -24.41 4.76 -30.82
N ALA A 153 -24.73 5.68 -29.89
CA ALA A 153 -24.16 5.72 -28.58
C ALA A 153 -24.95 4.86 -27.61
N HIS A 154 -24.39 3.70 -27.31
CA HIS A 154 -24.98 2.81 -26.31
C HIS A 154 -23.90 2.01 -25.58
N THR A 155 -24.17 1.67 -24.33
CA THR A 155 -23.32 0.78 -23.54
C THR A 155 -24.20 -0.25 -22.82
N PHE A 156 -23.96 -1.52 -23.08
CA PHE A 156 -24.76 -2.63 -22.55
C PHE A 156 -23.89 -3.62 -21.78
N ASP A 157 -24.29 -3.97 -20.57
CA ASP A 157 -23.55 -4.91 -19.73
C ASP A 157 -24.11 -6.34 -19.75
N GLY A 158 -25.19 -6.57 -20.48
CA GLY A 158 -25.90 -7.84 -20.58
C GLY A 158 -27.29 -7.82 -19.93
N ALA A 159 -27.60 -6.81 -19.12
CA ALA A 159 -28.91 -6.60 -18.49
C ALA A 159 -29.26 -5.10 -18.43
N ILE A 160 -28.25 -4.23 -18.26
CA ILE A 160 -28.43 -2.79 -18.14
C ILE A 160 -27.89 -2.11 -19.39
N LEU A 161 -28.71 -1.27 -19.98
CA LEU A 161 -28.39 -0.44 -21.14
C LEU A 161 -28.31 1.03 -20.70
N PHE A 162 -27.26 1.71 -21.14
CA PHE A 162 -27.08 3.16 -20.96
C PHE A 162 -27.17 3.87 -22.30
N LEU A 163 -27.96 4.94 -22.32
CA LEU A 163 -28.12 5.80 -23.49
C LEU A 163 -27.91 7.27 -23.12
N PRO A 164 -27.38 8.11 -24.04
CA PRO A 164 -27.23 9.56 -23.83
C PRO A 164 -28.51 10.33 -24.08
N ASN A 165 -29.50 9.70 -24.68
CA ASN A 165 -30.79 10.29 -25.02
C ASN A 165 -31.93 9.43 -24.46
N LYS A 166 -33.02 10.06 -24.05
CA LYS A 166 -34.22 9.39 -23.60
C LYS A 166 -34.97 8.80 -24.79
N LEU A 167 -35.37 7.55 -24.71
CA LEU A 167 -36.30 6.95 -25.67
C LEU A 167 -37.68 7.60 -25.52
N HIS A 168 -38.45 7.62 -26.57
CA HIS A 168 -39.79 8.23 -26.56
C HIS A 168 -40.73 7.57 -25.56
N ASN A 169 -40.66 6.26 -25.42
CA ASN A 169 -41.48 5.49 -24.50
C ASN A 169 -40.67 5.03 -23.29
N THR A 170 -41.32 4.89 -22.13
CA THR A 170 -40.75 4.32 -20.90
C THR A 170 -40.46 2.85 -21.05
N GLU A 171 -41.19 2.16 -21.91
CA GLU A 171 -41.01 0.76 -22.28
C GLU A 171 -41.04 0.65 -23.81
N THR A 172 -40.00 0.04 -24.37
CA THR A 172 -39.84 -0.14 -25.83
C THR A 172 -39.62 -1.62 -26.08
N VAL A 173 -40.47 -2.23 -26.90
CA VAL A 173 -40.33 -3.63 -27.31
C VAL A 173 -39.72 -3.71 -28.69
N LEU A 174 -38.64 -4.49 -28.82
CA LEU A 174 -37.87 -4.71 -30.03
C LEU A 174 -37.89 -6.20 -30.37
N CYS A 175 -37.94 -6.53 -31.67
CA CYS A 175 -37.93 -7.93 -32.10
C CYS A 175 -36.69 -8.17 -32.97
N SER A 176 -35.84 -9.09 -32.53
CA SER A 176 -34.62 -9.53 -33.22
C SER A 176 -34.73 -10.99 -33.64
N GLU A 177 -33.97 -11.36 -34.66
CA GLU A 177 -33.88 -12.74 -35.12
C GLU A 177 -32.47 -13.27 -34.97
N THR A 178 -32.37 -14.50 -34.39
CA THR A 178 -31.09 -15.18 -34.29
C THR A 178 -30.63 -15.73 -35.65
N ARG A 179 -29.37 -16.08 -35.79
CA ARG A 179 -28.86 -16.71 -37.05
C ARG A 179 -29.56 -18.02 -37.39
N ASN A 180 -30.24 -18.63 -36.45
CA ASN A 180 -31.00 -19.87 -36.65
C ASN A 180 -32.49 -19.63 -36.94
N GLY A 181 -32.91 -18.36 -37.15
CA GLY A 181 -34.30 -18.02 -37.46
C GLY A 181 -35.23 -17.92 -36.23
N GLU A 182 -34.71 -18.00 -34.99
CA GLU A 182 -35.53 -17.85 -33.80
C GLU A 182 -35.79 -16.36 -33.50
N LYS A 183 -37.06 -16.02 -33.32
CA LYS A 183 -37.49 -14.66 -32.94
C LYS A 183 -37.27 -14.45 -31.44
N VAL A 184 -36.68 -13.33 -31.12
CA VAL A 184 -36.36 -12.91 -29.74
C VAL A 184 -37.00 -11.56 -29.48
N GLU A 185 -37.90 -11.49 -28.52
CA GLU A 185 -38.48 -10.25 -28.04
C GLU A 185 -37.53 -9.62 -27.01
N ILE A 186 -37.22 -8.34 -27.18
CA ILE A 186 -36.34 -7.58 -26.32
C ILE A 186 -37.11 -6.41 -25.72
N THR A 187 -37.37 -6.43 -24.43
CA THR A 187 -38.06 -5.35 -23.72
C THR A 187 -37.05 -4.45 -23.07
N VAL A 188 -37.09 -3.16 -23.42
CA VAL A 188 -36.19 -2.11 -22.92
C VAL A 188 -36.98 -1.14 -22.05
N THR A 189 -36.82 -1.17 -20.74
CA THR A 189 -37.59 -0.39 -19.76
C THR A 189 -36.71 0.66 -19.08
N LEU A 190 -37.15 1.94 -19.11
CA LEU A 190 -36.46 3.03 -18.42
C LEU A 190 -36.50 2.81 -16.90
N THR A 191 -35.34 2.76 -16.26
CA THR A 191 -35.23 2.56 -14.81
C THR A 191 -34.80 3.82 -14.07
N ASN A 192 -33.87 4.60 -14.65
CA ASN A 192 -33.36 5.82 -14.01
C ASN A 192 -32.93 6.88 -15.04
N GLU A 193 -33.11 8.14 -14.62
CA GLU A 193 -32.47 9.30 -15.24
C GLU A 193 -31.37 9.78 -14.31
N LEU A 194 -30.11 9.71 -14.75
CA LEU A 194 -28.96 9.88 -13.91
C LEU A 194 -28.28 11.23 -14.20
N PRO A 195 -28.20 12.14 -13.22
CA PRO A 195 -27.46 13.39 -13.38
C PRO A 195 -25.95 13.14 -13.47
N PRO A 196 -25.16 14.08 -14.01
CA PRO A 196 -23.72 13.90 -14.25
C PRO A 196 -22.91 13.46 -13.02
N SER A 197 -23.25 13.94 -11.82
CA SER A 197 -22.57 13.65 -10.55
C SER A 197 -22.96 12.31 -9.93
N SER A 198 -23.97 11.62 -10.51
CA SER A 198 -24.40 10.31 -9.99
C SER A 198 -23.22 9.31 -9.93
N PRO A 199 -23.11 8.49 -8.87
CA PRO A 199 -22.09 7.43 -8.78
C PRO A 199 -22.09 6.47 -9.96
N VAL A 200 -23.27 6.20 -10.53
CA VAL A 200 -23.41 5.35 -11.72
C VAL A 200 -22.82 6.03 -12.96
N CYS A 201 -22.99 7.35 -13.11
CA CYS A 201 -22.35 8.11 -14.18
C CYS A 201 -20.83 8.09 -14.05
N LEU A 202 -20.28 8.18 -12.82
CA LEU A 202 -18.83 8.05 -12.61
C LEU A 202 -18.30 6.70 -13.07
N GLN A 203 -19.05 5.61 -12.86
CA GLN A 203 -18.68 4.29 -13.38
C GLN A 203 -18.74 4.27 -14.91
N PHE A 204 -19.79 4.83 -15.48
CA PHE A 204 -19.97 4.94 -16.92
C PHE A 204 -18.80 5.72 -17.56
N TYR A 205 -18.43 6.91 -17.04
CA TYR A 205 -17.30 7.67 -17.56
C TYR A 205 -15.98 6.88 -17.54
N ASN A 206 -15.75 6.11 -16.49
CA ASN A 206 -14.57 5.25 -16.43
C ASN A 206 -14.62 4.11 -17.47
N ILE A 207 -15.81 3.57 -17.79
CA ILE A 207 -15.98 2.58 -18.86
C ILE A 207 -15.73 3.21 -20.22
N LEU A 208 -16.31 4.36 -20.48
CA LEU A 208 -16.12 5.13 -21.71
C LEU A 208 -14.65 5.47 -21.94
N PHE A 209 -13.97 5.96 -20.89
CA PHE A 209 -12.56 6.30 -21.00
C PHE A 209 -11.67 5.08 -21.30
N ARG A 210 -11.99 3.92 -20.77
CA ARG A 210 -11.33 2.66 -21.14
C ARG A 210 -11.53 2.30 -22.61
N ARG A 211 -12.69 2.62 -23.18
CA ARG A 211 -12.97 2.45 -24.63
C ARG A 211 -12.11 3.41 -25.45
N ILE A 212 -12.03 4.67 -25.05
CA ILE A 212 -11.14 5.69 -25.66
C ILE A 212 -9.69 5.22 -25.69
N LEU A 213 -9.17 4.73 -24.56
CA LEU A 213 -7.79 4.22 -24.52
C LEU A 213 -7.55 3.03 -25.46
N ARG A 214 -8.57 2.19 -25.72
CA ARG A 214 -8.47 1.10 -26.71
C ARG A 214 -8.50 1.64 -28.15
N ILE A 215 -9.31 2.66 -28.44
CA ILE A 215 -9.29 3.35 -29.75
C ILE A 215 -7.89 3.92 -30.01
N LEU A 216 -7.21 4.41 -28.96
CA LEU A 216 -5.82 4.86 -29.05
C LEU A 216 -4.79 3.71 -29.06
N ASN A 217 -5.19 2.48 -29.37
CA ASN A 217 -4.35 1.27 -29.45
C ASN A 217 -3.61 0.91 -28.14
N MET A 218 -4.08 1.40 -26.99
CA MET A 218 -3.47 1.06 -25.71
C MET A 218 -3.95 -0.30 -25.18
N GLN A 219 -3.02 -1.12 -24.75
CA GLN A 219 -3.24 -2.47 -24.23
C GLN A 219 -3.51 -2.45 -22.73
N GLN A 220 -4.62 -3.07 -22.33
CA GLN A 220 -4.97 -3.18 -20.91
C GLN A 220 -4.23 -4.34 -20.24
N ILE A 221 -3.42 -4.04 -19.22
CA ILE A 221 -2.80 -5.04 -18.33
C ILE A 221 -3.19 -4.74 -16.89
N GLY A 222 -4.03 -5.59 -16.31
CA GLY A 222 -4.61 -5.36 -14.98
C GLY A 222 -5.59 -4.18 -14.98
N ARG A 223 -5.25 -3.10 -14.27
CA ARG A 223 -6.08 -1.90 -14.16
C ARG A 223 -5.58 -0.73 -15.02
N HIS A 224 -4.42 -0.85 -15.63
CA HIS A 224 -3.74 0.22 -16.34
C HIS A 224 -3.63 -0.08 -17.82
N TYR A 225 -3.37 0.94 -18.61
CA TYR A 225 -3.23 0.86 -20.05
C TYR A 225 -1.82 1.21 -20.47
N TYR A 226 -1.23 0.43 -21.36
CA TYR A 226 0.16 0.55 -21.80
C TYR A 226 0.22 0.58 -23.32
N ASN A 227 1.17 1.35 -23.84
CA ASN A 227 1.44 1.40 -25.27
C ASN A 227 2.53 0.37 -25.64
N PRO A 228 2.20 -0.69 -26.35
CA PRO A 228 3.18 -1.67 -26.83
C PRO A 228 3.98 -1.18 -28.03
N ASP A 229 3.50 -0.15 -28.77
CA ASP A 229 4.09 0.32 -30.03
C ASP A 229 5.27 1.29 -29.79
N ASP A 230 5.42 1.85 -28.58
CA ASP A 230 6.50 2.75 -28.18
C ASP A 230 7.27 2.17 -26.96
N PRO A 231 7.90 0.98 -27.07
CA PRO A 231 8.60 0.35 -25.96
C PRO A 231 10.00 0.92 -25.79
N PHE A 232 10.45 1.01 -24.53
CA PHE A 232 11.85 1.25 -24.21
C PHE A 232 12.54 -0.08 -24.00
N ASN A 233 13.48 -0.42 -24.86
CA ASN A 233 14.28 -1.64 -24.75
C ASN A 233 15.57 -1.38 -23.99
N ILE A 234 15.91 -2.27 -23.06
CA ILE A 234 17.18 -2.31 -22.34
C ILE A 234 17.85 -3.65 -22.65
N PRO A 235 18.51 -3.78 -23.82
CA PRO A 235 19.00 -5.07 -24.32
C PRO A 235 20.01 -5.75 -23.40
N GLN A 236 20.90 -4.96 -22.74
CA GLN A 236 21.92 -5.45 -21.80
C GLN A 236 21.33 -6.18 -20.58
N HIS A 237 20.06 -5.92 -20.26
CA HIS A 237 19.36 -6.56 -19.13
C HIS A 237 18.18 -7.43 -19.58
N ARG A 238 17.99 -7.61 -20.90
CA ARG A 238 16.85 -8.32 -21.50
C ARG A 238 15.51 -7.83 -20.94
N LEU A 239 15.36 -6.49 -20.82
CA LEU A 239 14.17 -5.85 -20.33
C LEU A 239 13.53 -4.96 -21.39
N THR A 240 12.21 -4.96 -21.42
CA THR A 240 11.37 -4.06 -22.22
C THR A 240 10.43 -3.32 -21.29
N ILE A 241 10.30 -2.00 -21.44
CA ILE A 241 9.43 -1.16 -20.64
C ILE A 241 8.33 -0.61 -21.54
N TRP A 242 7.08 -0.94 -21.26
CA TRP A 242 5.95 -0.33 -21.93
C TRP A 242 5.49 0.90 -21.12
N PRO A 243 5.50 2.10 -21.72
CA PRO A 243 4.91 3.28 -21.12
C PRO A 243 3.40 3.17 -21.12
N GLY A 244 2.74 3.82 -20.17
CA GLY A 244 1.29 3.77 -20.08
C GLY A 244 0.74 4.73 -19.05
N PHE A 245 -0.57 4.61 -18.77
CA PHE A 245 -1.30 5.49 -17.88
C PHE A 245 -2.16 4.72 -16.88
N MET A 246 -2.27 5.31 -15.69
CA MET A 246 -3.29 5.01 -14.70
C MET A 246 -4.32 6.12 -14.76
N THR A 247 -5.58 5.79 -14.96
CA THR A 247 -6.64 6.77 -15.15
C THR A 247 -7.81 6.52 -14.21
N THR A 248 -8.43 7.58 -13.73
CA THR A 248 -9.62 7.53 -12.87
C THR A 248 -10.45 8.79 -13.05
N ILE A 249 -11.74 8.65 -13.28
CA ILE A 249 -12.70 9.77 -13.35
C ILE A 249 -13.55 9.74 -12.09
N LEU A 250 -13.58 10.86 -11.36
CA LEU A 250 -14.32 11.04 -10.12
C LEU A 250 -14.95 12.45 -10.06
N GLN A 251 -15.92 12.60 -9.17
CA GLN A 251 -16.41 13.92 -8.74
C GLN A 251 -15.39 14.51 -7.74
N TYR A 252 -14.96 15.72 -8.02
CA TYR A 252 -14.15 16.56 -7.14
C TYR A 252 -14.94 17.83 -6.78
N GLU A 253 -14.42 18.68 -5.92
CA GLU A 253 -15.17 19.86 -5.47
C GLU A 253 -15.62 20.77 -6.61
N SER A 254 -14.72 21.07 -7.56
CA SER A 254 -15.04 22.00 -8.64
C SER A 254 -15.78 21.33 -9.80
N SER A 255 -15.54 20.06 -10.10
CA SER A 255 -16.12 19.38 -11.27
C SER A 255 -15.79 17.87 -11.30
N ILE A 256 -16.38 17.19 -12.29
CA ILE A 256 -15.97 15.84 -12.65
C ILE A 256 -14.65 15.94 -13.41
N MET A 257 -13.63 15.22 -12.94
CA MET A 257 -12.30 15.27 -13.55
C MET A 257 -11.72 13.90 -13.79
N LEU A 258 -10.98 13.77 -14.88
CA LEU A 258 -10.08 12.68 -15.16
C LEU A 258 -8.73 12.96 -14.50
N CYS A 259 -8.33 12.13 -13.55
CA CYS A 259 -6.96 12.05 -13.06
C CYS A 259 -6.18 11.04 -13.92
N SER A 260 -5.08 11.46 -14.54
CA SER A 260 -4.22 10.60 -15.34
C SER A 260 -2.76 10.68 -14.86
N ASP A 261 -2.16 9.56 -14.47
CA ASP A 261 -0.75 9.50 -14.10
C ASP A 261 0.02 8.49 -14.93
N VAL A 262 1.29 8.77 -15.19
CA VAL A 262 2.17 7.92 -15.99
C VAL A 262 2.52 6.64 -15.23
N SER A 263 2.41 5.53 -15.88
CA SER A 263 2.76 4.19 -15.39
C SER A 263 3.73 3.51 -16.35
N HIS A 264 4.47 2.52 -15.86
CA HIS A 264 5.39 1.72 -16.65
C HIS A 264 5.18 0.24 -16.35
N LYS A 265 5.18 -0.59 -17.39
CA LYS A 265 5.17 -2.05 -17.26
C LYS A 265 6.51 -2.60 -17.70
N VAL A 266 7.21 -3.21 -16.77
CA VAL A 266 8.48 -3.89 -17.07
C VAL A 266 8.17 -5.34 -17.46
N LEU A 267 8.64 -5.73 -18.63
CA LEU A 267 8.54 -7.07 -19.18
C LEU A 267 9.96 -7.59 -19.44
N ARG A 268 10.15 -8.90 -19.40
CA ARG A 268 11.36 -9.51 -19.90
C ARG A 268 11.22 -9.75 -21.41
N SER A 269 12.33 -9.62 -22.14
CA SER A 269 12.33 -9.87 -23.58
C SER A 269 12.29 -11.36 -23.91
N GLU A 270 12.75 -12.22 -23.00
CA GLU A 270 12.76 -13.68 -23.12
C GLU A 270 11.41 -14.30 -22.76
N THR A 271 11.04 -15.37 -23.45
CA THR A 271 9.87 -16.18 -23.11
C THR A 271 10.15 -17.04 -21.86
N VAL A 272 9.10 -17.64 -21.30
CA VAL A 272 9.28 -18.62 -20.21
C VAL A 272 10.05 -19.84 -20.73
N LEU A 273 9.84 -20.25 -21.97
CA LEU A 273 10.55 -21.36 -22.58
C LEU A 273 12.04 -21.06 -22.69
N ASP A 274 12.45 -19.88 -23.19
CA ASP A 274 13.84 -19.44 -23.24
C ASP A 274 14.51 -19.48 -21.87
N PHE A 275 13.76 -19.02 -20.85
CA PHE A 275 14.25 -19.06 -19.48
C PHE A 275 14.40 -20.49 -18.95
N MET A 276 13.45 -21.38 -19.27
CA MET A 276 13.56 -22.81 -18.94
C MET A 276 14.78 -23.46 -19.60
N TYR A 277 15.05 -23.19 -20.87
CA TYR A 277 16.26 -23.68 -21.54
C TYR A 277 17.55 -23.15 -20.89
N SER A 278 17.56 -21.87 -20.53
CA SER A 278 18.71 -21.29 -19.80
C SER A 278 18.95 -21.97 -18.46
N LEU A 279 17.88 -22.32 -17.72
CA LEU A 279 17.98 -23.08 -16.47
C LEU A 279 18.52 -24.52 -16.73
N ARG A 280 18.05 -25.19 -17.78
CA ARG A 280 18.48 -26.53 -18.15
C ARG A 280 19.98 -26.57 -18.41
N GLN A 281 20.52 -25.58 -19.16
CA GLN A 281 21.95 -25.44 -19.39
C GLN A 281 22.78 -25.23 -18.11
N GLN A 282 22.22 -24.55 -17.11
CA GLN A 282 22.90 -24.24 -15.84
C GLN A 282 22.90 -25.39 -14.84
N CYS A 283 21.85 -26.19 -14.76
CA CYS A 283 21.65 -27.18 -13.70
C CYS A 283 21.71 -28.65 -14.19
N GLY A 284 21.72 -28.87 -15.53
CA GLY A 284 21.63 -30.20 -16.12
C GLY A 284 20.24 -30.83 -16.03
N ASP A 285 20.00 -31.89 -16.81
CA ASP A 285 18.66 -32.51 -16.95
C ASP A 285 18.09 -33.05 -15.65
N GLN A 286 18.90 -33.65 -14.80
CA GLN A 286 18.40 -34.26 -13.54
C GLN A 286 17.81 -33.25 -12.56
N ARG A 287 18.38 -32.06 -12.49
CA ARG A 287 17.93 -30.98 -11.58
C ARG A 287 16.99 -29.97 -12.23
N PHE A 288 16.74 -30.11 -13.52
CA PHE A 288 15.96 -29.16 -14.30
C PHE A 288 14.54 -28.98 -13.81
N PRO A 289 13.72 -30.03 -13.53
CA PRO A 289 12.36 -29.86 -13.04
C PRO A 289 12.30 -29.15 -11.70
N GLU A 290 13.16 -29.50 -10.76
CA GLU A 290 13.23 -28.86 -9.44
C GLU A 290 13.66 -27.38 -9.54
N ALA A 291 14.65 -27.09 -10.39
CA ALA A 291 15.13 -25.74 -10.64
C ALA A 291 14.03 -24.86 -11.26
N CYS A 292 13.30 -25.36 -12.24
CA CYS A 292 12.17 -24.66 -12.86
C CYS A 292 11.04 -24.39 -11.85
N THR A 293 10.62 -25.38 -11.09
CA THR A 293 9.59 -25.23 -10.05
C THR A 293 10.01 -24.15 -9.04
N LYS A 294 11.26 -24.18 -8.60
CA LYS A 294 11.80 -23.21 -7.64
C LYS A 294 11.86 -21.78 -8.15
N GLU A 295 12.22 -21.57 -9.41
CA GLU A 295 12.41 -20.22 -9.97
C GLU A 295 11.15 -19.65 -10.64
N LEU A 296 10.25 -20.48 -11.15
CA LEU A 296 9.06 -20.06 -11.91
C LEU A 296 7.78 -20.05 -11.09
N VAL A 297 7.54 -21.02 -10.20
CA VAL A 297 6.29 -21.11 -9.44
C VAL A 297 6.09 -19.87 -8.57
N GLY A 298 4.90 -19.28 -8.67
CA GLY A 298 4.52 -18.03 -8.00
C GLY A 298 4.85 -16.76 -8.80
N LEU A 299 5.57 -16.85 -9.94
CA LEU A 299 5.78 -15.71 -10.83
C LEU A 299 4.50 -15.35 -11.58
N ILE A 300 4.44 -14.09 -12.02
CA ILE A 300 3.36 -13.60 -12.89
C ILE A 300 3.90 -13.48 -14.31
N ILE A 301 3.21 -14.09 -15.24
CA ILE A 301 3.50 -14.04 -16.68
C ILE A 301 2.45 -13.24 -17.42
N LEU A 302 2.81 -12.74 -18.58
CA LEU A 302 1.93 -12.09 -19.57
C LEU A 302 1.86 -12.96 -20.81
N THR A 303 0.66 -13.29 -21.26
CA THR A 303 0.42 -13.93 -22.56
C THR A 303 0.12 -12.85 -23.59
N LYS A 304 1.01 -12.66 -24.60
CA LYS A 304 0.87 -11.57 -25.59
C LYS A 304 -0.34 -11.76 -26.50
N TYR A 305 -0.74 -12.99 -26.80
CA TYR A 305 -1.87 -13.28 -27.68
C TYR A 305 -3.25 -12.82 -27.14
N ASN A 306 -3.38 -12.62 -25.83
CA ASN A 306 -4.62 -12.14 -25.22
C ASN A 306 -4.42 -11.03 -24.17
N ASN A 307 -3.20 -10.57 -23.97
CA ASN A 307 -2.78 -9.55 -23.01
C ASN A 307 -3.26 -9.78 -21.57
N LYS A 308 -3.37 -11.05 -21.15
CA LYS A 308 -3.74 -11.45 -19.80
C LYS A 308 -2.52 -11.82 -18.98
N THR A 309 -2.63 -11.57 -17.67
CA THR A 309 -1.61 -11.97 -16.71
C THR A 309 -2.09 -13.16 -15.90
N TYR A 310 -1.24 -14.17 -15.78
CA TYR A 310 -1.47 -15.38 -15.03
C TYR A 310 -0.36 -15.55 -13.99
N ARG A 311 -0.69 -16.20 -12.87
CA ARG A 311 0.32 -16.64 -11.91
C ARG A 311 0.65 -18.09 -12.21
N ILE A 312 1.90 -18.44 -12.31
CA ILE A 312 2.33 -19.84 -12.38
C ILE A 312 2.12 -20.45 -10.99
N ASP A 313 1.19 -21.36 -10.88
CA ASP A 313 0.92 -22.08 -9.64
C ASP A 313 1.66 -23.43 -9.59
N ASP A 314 1.88 -24.06 -10.77
CA ASP A 314 2.65 -25.29 -10.93
C ASP A 314 3.14 -25.47 -12.37
N ILE A 315 3.93 -26.53 -12.65
CA ILE A 315 4.38 -26.94 -13.98
C ILE A 315 3.96 -28.40 -14.17
N ALA A 316 3.16 -28.64 -15.21
CA ALA A 316 2.69 -29.99 -15.60
C ALA A 316 3.73 -30.63 -16.51
N TRP A 317 4.63 -31.39 -15.93
CA TRP A 317 5.71 -32.09 -16.67
C TRP A 317 5.23 -33.24 -17.54
N ASP A 318 4.06 -33.76 -17.27
CA ASP A 318 3.36 -34.84 -17.96
C ASP A 318 2.47 -34.34 -19.12
N HIS A 319 2.32 -33.02 -19.26
CA HIS A 319 1.50 -32.39 -20.30
C HIS A 319 2.33 -31.52 -21.23
N THR A 320 2.10 -31.72 -22.53
CA THR A 320 2.78 -31.01 -23.62
C THR A 320 1.78 -30.34 -24.56
N PRO A 321 2.16 -29.45 -25.47
CA PRO A 321 1.27 -28.87 -26.46
C PRO A 321 0.58 -29.87 -27.39
N ASN A 322 1.06 -31.10 -27.50
CA ASN A 322 0.45 -32.18 -28.30
C ASN A 322 -0.77 -32.81 -27.59
N ASN A 323 -0.87 -32.68 -26.26
CA ASN A 323 -2.01 -33.19 -25.52
C ASN A 323 -3.29 -32.45 -25.89
N THR A 324 -4.42 -33.15 -25.78
CA THR A 324 -5.75 -32.64 -26.11
C THR A 324 -6.48 -32.13 -24.87
N PHE A 325 -7.42 -31.22 -25.08
CA PHE A 325 -8.35 -30.75 -24.05
C PHE A 325 -9.76 -30.53 -24.65
N LYS A 326 -10.79 -30.59 -23.83
CA LYS A 326 -12.19 -30.38 -24.27
C LYS A 326 -12.48 -28.90 -24.45
N LYS A 327 -12.90 -28.48 -25.65
CA LYS A 327 -13.45 -27.17 -25.98
C LYS A 327 -14.94 -27.31 -26.34
N GLY A 328 -15.83 -27.18 -25.37
CA GLY A 328 -17.22 -27.57 -25.53
C GLY A 328 -17.30 -29.10 -25.69
N ASP A 329 -17.94 -29.55 -26.76
CA ASP A 329 -18.12 -30.97 -27.08
C ASP A 329 -17.00 -31.56 -27.97
N THR A 330 -16.04 -30.73 -28.40
CA THR A 330 -14.92 -31.17 -29.26
C THR A 330 -13.61 -31.26 -28.51
N GLU A 331 -12.83 -32.28 -28.81
CA GLU A 331 -11.49 -32.46 -28.27
C GLU A 331 -10.46 -31.89 -29.27
N ILE A 332 -9.58 -31.02 -28.81
CA ILE A 332 -8.59 -30.29 -29.61
C ILE A 332 -7.24 -30.27 -28.90
N SER A 333 -6.13 -30.45 -29.62
CA SER A 333 -4.79 -30.27 -29.08
C SER A 333 -4.46 -28.79 -28.86
N PHE A 334 -3.59 -28.50 -27.87
CA PHE A 334 -3.13 -27.12 -27.67
C PHE A 334 -2.51 -26.55 -28.96
N LYS A 335 -1.73 -27.34 -29.69
CA LYS A 335 -1.11 -26.94 -30.95
C LYS A 335 -2.16 -26.47 -31.96
N ASN A 336 -3.19 -27.26 -32.19
CA ASN A 336 -4.27 -26.92 -33.14
C ASN A 336 -5.12 -25.75 -32.62
N TYR A 337 -5.35 -25.67 -31.32
CA TYR A 337 -6.10 -24.57 -30.69
C TYR A 337 -5.40 -23.23 -30.93
N PHE A 338 -4.08 -23.14 -30.64
CA PHE A 338 -3.33 -21.89 -30.83
C PHE A 338 -3.23 -21.49 -32.29
N LYS A 339 -3.03 -22.45 -33.19
CA LYS A 339 -3.05 -22.21 -34.66
C LYS A 339 -4.41 -21.66 -35.14
N THR A 340 -5.51 -22.33 -34.77
CA THR A 340 -6.86 -21.98 -35.25
C THR A 340 -7.39 -20.68 -34.61
N GLN A 341 -7.13 -20.49 -33.29
CA GLN A 341 -7.73 -19.38 -32.52
C GLN A 341 -6.90 -18.09 -32.59
N TYR A 342 -5.58 -18.19 -32.71
CA TYR A 342 -4.67 -17.05 -32.62
C TYR A 342 -3.71 -16.95 -33.81
N GLY A 343 -3.69 -17.90 -34.74
CA GLY A 343 -2.75 -17.94 -35.84
C GLY A 343 -1.30 -18.17 -35.42
N LEU A 344 -1.07 -18.81 -34.26
CA LEU A 344 0.24 -19.03 -33.68
C LEU A 344 0.65 -20.47 -33.80
N ASP A 345 1.82 -20.71 -34.40
CA ASP A 345 2.43 -22.03 -34.49
C ASP A 345 3.38 -22.27 -33.31
N ILE A 346 3.23 -23.43 -32.70
CA ILE A 346 4.10 -23.86 -31.59
C ILE A 346 5.32 -24.56 -32.20
N THR A 347 6.50 -24.08 -31.85
CA THR A 347 7.78 -24.59 -32.39
C THR A 347 8.28 -25.80 -31.60
N ASP A 348 8.21 -25.79 -30.27
CA ASP A 348 8.54 -26.92 -29.40
C ASP A 348 7.29 -27.65 -28.92
N GLY A 349 7.00 -28.82 -29.53
CA GLY A 349 5.89 -29.66 -29.14
C GLY A 349 6.08 -30.46 -27.83
N ASN A 350 7.32 -30.47 -27.27
CA ASN A 350 7.66 -31.27 -26.08
C ASN A 350 7.83 -30.41 -24.80
N GLN A 351 7.58 -29.10 -24.88
CA GLN A 351 7.64 -28.21 -23.71
C GLN A 351 6.56 -28.56 -22.66
N ALA A 352 6.94 -28.58 -21.37
CA ALA A 352 5.99 -28.78 -20.30
C ALA A 352 5.05 -27.60 -20.12
N LEU A 353 3.76 -27.81 -19.86
CA LEU A 353 2.78 -26.73 -19.74
C LEU A 353 2.79 -26.11 -18.36
N LEU A 354 2.53 -24.78 -18.30
CA LEU A 354 2.41 -24.04 -17.04
C LEU A 354 0.95 -24.11 -16.54
N VAL A 355 0.78 -24.33 -15.25
CA VAL A 355 -0.53 -24.43 -14.58
C VAL A 355 -0.83 -23.12 -13.86
N SER A 356 -2.04 -22.60 -14.10
CA SER A 356 -2.56 -21.43 -13.37
C SER A 356 -3.96 -21.68 -12.85
N HIS A 357 -4.13 -21.63 -11.53
CA HIS A 357 -5.46 -21.76 -10.92
C HIS A 357 -6.23 -20.45 -10.99
N VAL A 358 -7.30 -20.43 -11.75
CA VAL A 358 -8.15 -19.25 -11.89
C VAL A 358 -9.02 -19.09 -10.65
N LYS A 359 -8.72 -18.11 -9.81
CA LYS A 359 -9.45 -17.81 -8.56
C LYS A 359 -10.78 -17.08 -8.76
N ARG A 360 -11.22 -16.84 -9.98
CA ARG A 360 -12.45 -16.10 -10.25
C ARG A 360 -13.60 -17.06 -10.45
N LEU A 361 -14.67 -16.87 -9.66
CA LEU A 361 -15.98 -17.41 -9.98
C LEU A 361 -16.42 -16.85 -11.35
N GLY A 362 -16.90 -17.68 -12.25
CA GLY A 362 -17.51 -17.27 -13.51
C GLY A 362 -18.71 -16.34 -13.27
N PRO A 363 -19.30 -15.73 -14.32
CA PRO A 363 -20.50 -14.90 -14.19
C PRO A 363 -21.67 -15.61 -13.50
N SER A 364 -21.73 -16.94 -13.59
CA SER A 364 -22.72 -17.81 -12.92
C SER A 364 -22.39 -18.17 -11.48
N GLY A 365 -21.32 -17.62 -10.90
CA GLY A 365 -20.87 -17.98 -9.54
C GLY A 365 -20.21 -19.36 -9.41
N ARG A 366 -20.09 -20.13 -10.49
CA ARG A 366 -19.44 -21.43 -10.52
C ARG A 366 -17.92 -21.28 -10.69
N PRO A 367 -17.10 -22.11 -10.01
CA PRO A 367 -15.67 -22.15 -10.29
C PRO A 367 -15.44 -22.59 -11.75
N PRO A 368 -14.39 -22.05 -12.43
CA PRO A 368 -14.06 -22.50 -13.77
C PRO A 368 -13.71 -24.00 -13.76
N PRO A 369 -14.05 -24.73 -14.83
CA PRO A 369 -13.75 -26.16 -14.94
C PRO A 369 -12.25 -26.37 -15.11
N GLY A 370 -11.50 -26.50 -14.02
CA GLY A 370 -10.08 -26.83 -14.01
C GLY A 370 -9.10 -25.64 -14.11
N PRO A 371 -7.81 -25.92 -13.98
CA PRO A 371 -6.74 -24.94 -14.11
C PRO A 371 -6.54 -24.53 -15.57
N ALA A 372 -6.08 -23.30 -15.80
CA ALA A 372 -5.64 -22.88 -17.12
C ALA A 372 -4.24 -23.43 -17.41
N MET A 373 -4.11 -24.20 -18.49
CA MET A 373 -2.84 -24.68 -19.02
C MET A 373 -2.29 -23.68 -20.01
N LEU A 374 -1.06 -23.26 -19.87
CA LEU A 374 -0.42 -22.22 -20.68
C LEU A 374 0.87 -22.74 -21.32
N VAL A 375 1.06 -22.38 -22.59
CA VAL A 375 2.26 -22.77 -23.36
C VAL A 375 3.40 -21.80 -23.04
N PRO A 376 4.55 -22.25 -22.48
CA PRO A 376 5.69 -21.41 -22.10
C PRO A 376 6.22 -20.51 -23.20
N GLU A 377 6.25 -20.99 -24.44
CA GLU A 377 6.70 -20.27 -25.64
C GLU A 377 5.93 -18.96 -25.89
N PHE A 378 4.66 -18.89 -25.49
CA PHE A 378 3.82 -17.70 -25.63
C PHE A 378 3.68 -16.87 -24.35
N CYS A 379 4.43 -17.23 -23.33
CA CYS A 379 4.39 -16.59 -22.03
C CYS A 379 5.65 -15.77 -21.77
N TYR A 380 5.48 -14.53 -21.34
CA TYR A 380 6.57 -13.61 -21.00
C TYR A 380 6.58 -13.33 -19.50
N LEU A 381 7.75 -13.43 -18.90
CA LEU A 381 7.93 -13.12 -17.48
C LEU A 381 7.74 -11.62 -17.24
N THR A 382 6.97 -11.27 -16.21
CA THR A 382 6.73 -9.86 -15.86
C THR A 382 7.46 -9.45 -14.59
N GLY A 383 7.91 -8.20 -14.56
CA GLY A 383 8.58 -7.61 -13.40
C GLY A 383 10.04 -8.07 -13.27
N LEU A 384 10.62 -7.80 -12.11
CA LEU A 384 12.02 -8.07 -11.80
C LEU A 384 12.14 -9.22 -10.80
N THR A 385 13.17 -10.04 -10.95
CA THR A 385 13.57 -11.01 -9.91
C THR A 385 14.21 -10.30 -8.72
N ASP A 386 14.33 -10.99 -7.60
CA ASP A 386 15.02 -10.44 -6.42
C ASP A 386 16.52 -10.23 -6.69
N LYS A 387 17.14 -11.08 -7.52
CA LYS A 387 18.52 -10.88 -8.01
C LYS A 387 18.65 -9.58 -8.82
N MET A 388 17.74 -9.34 -9.78
CA MET A 388 17.73 -8.11 -10.58
C MET A 388 17.48 -6.86 -9.72
N ARG A 389 16.63 -6.96 -8.69
CA ARG A 389 16.38 -5.84 -7.76
C ARG A 389 17.57 -5.54 -6.86
N ALA A 390 18.38 -6.53 -6.55
CA ALA A 390 19.61 -6.37 -5.80
C ALA A 390 20.77 -5.80 -6.65
N ASP A 391 20.68 -5.91 -7.97
CA ASP A 391 21.69 -5.38 -8.88
C ASP A 391 21.52 -3.87 -9.08
N PHE A 392 22.59 -3.15 -8.72
CA PHE A 392 22.60 -1.69 -8.81
C PHE A 392 22.53 -1.17 -10.25
N ASN A 393 23.19 -1.84 -11.19
CA ASN A 393 23.27 -1.39 -12.58
C ASN A 393 21.90 -1.55 -13.27
N ILE A 394 21.27 -2.72 -13.10
CA ILE A 394 19.91 -2.94 -13.60
C ILE A 394 18.94 -1.90 -13.06
N MET A 395 18.97 -1.65 -11.74
CA MET A 395 18.08 -0.69 -11.11
C MET A 395 18.38 0.76 -11.49
N LYS A 396 19.64 1.10 -11.77
CA LYS A 396 20.05 2.42 -12.26
C LYS A 396 19.52 2.66 -13.67
N ASP A 397 19.73 1.69 -14.58
CA ASP A 397 19.30 1.81 -15.97
C ASP A 397 17.75 1.82 -16.08
N LEU A 398 17.09 0.99 -15.31
CA LEU A 398 15.63 1.02 -15.22
C LEU A 398 15.12 2.37 -14.68
N ALA A 399 15.81 2.95 -13.71
CA ALA A 399 15.41 4.22 -13.11
C ALA A 399 15.53 5.38 -14.10
N SER A 400 16.47 5.38 -15.04
CA SER A 400 16.61 6.42 -16.07
C SER A 400 15.37 6.54 -16.96
N HIS A 401 14.63 5.44 -17.19
CA HIS A 401 13.43 5.40 -18.02
C HIS A 401 12.14 5.56 -17.22
N THR A 402 12.15 5.21 -15.92
CA THR A 402 10.92 5.17 -15.10
C THR A 402 10.79 6.31 -14.10
N ARG A 403 11.90 6.99 -13.73
CA ARG A 403 11.91 8.16 -12.85
C ARG A 403 11.84 9.44 -13.67
N LEU A 404 10.65 9.77 -14.13
CA LEU A 404 10.42 10.97 -14.93
C LEU A 404 10.56 12.24 -14.09
N SER A 405 11.19 13.28 -14.63
CA SER A 405 11.15 14.63 -14.08
C SER A 405 9.72 15.21 -14.14
N PRO A 406 9.41 16.29 -13.41
CA PRO A 406 8.13 16.98 -13.51
C PRO A 406 7.77 17.35 -14.94
N GLU A 407 8.71 17.95 -15.68
CA GLU A 407 8.54 18.33 -17.08
C GLU A 407 8.27 17.13 -18.00
N GLN A 408 9.05 16.05 -17.85
CA GLN A 408 8.84 14.83 -18.63
C GLN A 408 7.48 14.19 -18.35
N ARG A 409 7.05 14.20 -17.07
CA ARG A 409 5.77 13.61 -16.66
C ARG A 409 4.61 14.44 -17.20
N GLU A 410 4.64 15.76 -17.03
CA GLU A 410 3.65 16.67 -17.61
C GLU A 410 3.59 16.54 -19.13
N GLY A 411 4.75 16.52 -19.81
CA GLY A 411 4.83 16.35 -21.26
C GLY A 411 4.20 15.06 -21.77
N ARG A 412 4.34 13.94 -21.03
CA ARG A 412 3.66 12.68 -21.40
C ARG A 412 2.16 12.74 -21.21
N ILE A 413 1.67 13.40 -20.16
CA ILE A 413 0.24 13.58 -19.94
C ILE A 413 -0.35 14.51 -21.02
N ASN A 414 0.34 15.60 -21.36
CA ASN A 414 -0.07 16.50 -22.43
C ASN A 414 -0.10 15.80 -23.78
N ARG A 415 0.81 14.85 -24.05
CA ARG A 415 0.76 14.01 -25.24
C ARG A 415 -0.49 13.14 -25.28
N LEU A 416 -0.89 12.55 -24.15
CA LEU A 416 -2.16 11.80 -24.06
C LEU A 416 -3.36 12.72 -24.40
N ILE A 417 -3.41 13.93 -23.83
CA ILE A 417 -4.45 14.92 -24.14
C ILE A 417 -4.47 15.25 -25.63
N SER A 418 -3.31 15.51 -26.24
CA SER A 418 -3.20 15.78 -27.66
C SER A 418 -3.66 14.61 -28.52
N ASN A 419 -3.35 13.37 -28.13
CA ASN A 419 -3.82 12.18 -28.84
C ASN A 419 -5.34 12.02 -28.75
N ILE A 420 -5.93 12.26 -27.59
CA ILE A 420 -7.39 12.26 -27.41
C ILE A 420 -8.05 13.30 -28.32
N ASN A 421 -7.51 14.53 -28.36
CA ASN A 421 -8.10 15.63 -29.11
C ASN A 421 -7.91 15.53 -30.63
N ARG A 422 -6.84 14.88 -31.10
CA ARG A 422 -6.53 14.74 -32.54
C ARG A 422 -7.11 13.50 -33.18
N ASN A 423 -7.46 12.48 -32.41
CA ASN A 423 -8.00 11.24 -32.97
C ASN A 423 -9.49 11.40 -33.28
N ALA A 424 -9.86 11.31 -34.58
CA ALA A 424 -11.20 11.51 -35.06
C ALA A 424 -12.22 10.50 -34.47
N ASP A 425 -11.83 9.23 -34.30
CA ASP A 425 -12.70 8.20 -33.73
C ASP A 425 -12.99 8.47 -32.26
N VAL A 426 -11.97 8.94 -31.50
CA VAL A 426 -12.15 9.36 -30.10
C VAL A 426 -13.08 10.56 -30.00
N GLN A 427 -12.90 11.56 -30.85
CA GLN A 427 -13.75 12.77 -30.86
C GLN A 427 -15.19 12.43 -31.27
N ASN A 428 -15.36 11.56 -32.23
CA ASN A 428 -16.67 11.06 -32.62
C ASN A 428 -17.37 10.32 -31.48
N GLU A 429 -16.63 9.42 -30.79
CA GLU A 429 -17.17 8.73 -29.61
C GLU A 429 -17.61 9.71 -28.50
N LEU A 430 -16.75 10.68 -28.16
CA LEU A 430 -17.08 11.70 -27.15
C LEU A 430 -18.27 12.55 -27.52
N THR A 431 -18.31 13.06 -28.77
CA THR A 431 -19.40 13.89 -29.28
C THR A 431 -20.72 13.14 -29.29
N THR A 432 -20.71 11.88 -29.69
CA THR A 432 -21.90 11.01 -29.68
C THR A 432 -22.49 10.87 -28.27
N TRP A 433 -21.65 10.86 -27.23
CA TRP A 433 -22.10 10.90 -25.84
C TRP A 433 -22.36 12.30 -25.30
N GLY A 434 -22.13 13.37 -26.05
CA GLY A 434 -22.28 14.75 -25.62
C GLY A 434 -21.28 15.18 -24.56
N LEU A 435 -20.09 14.61 -24.61
CA LEU A 435 -19.00 14.82 -23.65
C LEU A 435 -17.75 15.36 -24.35
N SER A 436 -16.91 16.08 -23.62
CA SER A 436 -15.58 16.48 -24.08
C SER A 436 -14.63 16.62 -22.89
N PHE A 437 -13.32 16.58 -23.15
CA PHE A 437 -12.31 16.86 -22.14
C PHE A 437 -11.70 18.25 -22.39
N GLU A 438 -11.41 18.95 -21.28
CA GLU A 438 -10.62 20.17 -21.37
C GLU A 438 -9.24 19.85 -22.00
N ASN A 439 -8.76 20.70 -22.90
CA ASN A 439 -7.54 20.45 -23.67
C ASN A 439 -6.24 20.77 -22.94
N ARG A 440 -6.30 21.08 -21.65
CA ARG A 440 -5.16 21.45 -20.79
C ARG A 440 -5.28 20.81 -19.42
N LEU A 441 -4.15 20.71 -18.75
CA LEU A 441 -4.10 20.31 -17.35
C LEU A 441 -4.72 21.38 -16.46
N LEU A 442 -5.35 20.94 -15.38
CA LEU A 442 -5.96 21.80 -14.39
C LEU A 442 -4.93 22.73 -13.75
N SER A 443 -5.17 24.04 -13.82
CA SER A 443 -4.46 25.04 -12.99
C SER A 443 -5.25 25.25 -11.71
N LEU A 444 -4.58 25.29 -10.59
CA LEU A 444 -5.15 25.49 -9.27
C LEU A 444 -4.20 26.26 -8.36
N ASN A 445 -4.73 26.81 -7.31
CA ASN A 445 -3.96 27.53 -6.29
C ASN A 445 -3.72 26.61 -5.09
N GLY A 446 -2.45 26.52 -4.68
CA GLY A 446 -2.03 25.92 -3.43
C GLY A 446 -1.46 26.96 -2.49
N ARG A 447 -0.99 26.50 -1.32
CA ARG A 447 -0.32 27.34 -0.33
C ARG A 447 0.94 26.64 0.15
N VAL A 448 2.02 27.41 0.33
CA VAL A 448 3.28 26.91 0.89
C VAL A 448 3.34 27.31 2.35
N LEU A 449 3.31 26.34 3.24
CA LEU A 449 3.48 26.58 4.68
C LEU A 449 4.89 27.09 4.97
N PRO A 450 5.06 27.97 5.96
CA PRO A 450 6.38 28.44 6.35
C PRO A 450 7.26 27.27 6.84
N SER A 451 8.57 27.40 6.60
CA SER A 451 9.55 26.45 7.11
C SER A 451 9.51 26.42 8.63
N GLU A 452 9.72 25.25 9.21
CA GLU A 452 9.77 25.08 10.66
C GLU A 452 11.21 25.22 11.16
N ARG A 453 11.37 25.75 12.36
CA ARG A 453 12.68 25.85 13.01
C ARG A 453 13.01 24.51 13.70
N ILE A 454 14.23 24.03 13.47
CA ILE A 454 14.75 22.82 14.12
C ILE A 454 15.43 23.24 15.42
N ILE A 455 15.05 22.61 16.52
CA ILE A 455 15.63 22.83 17.84
C ILE A 455 16.56 21.66 18.13
N GLN A 456 17.84 21.96 18.42
CA GLN A 456 18.86 20.96 18.73
C GLN A 456 19.89 21.54 19.71
N GLY A 457 20.20 20.82 20.77
CA GLY A 457 21.22 21.25 21.75
C GLY A 457 21.00 22.65 22.34
N GLY A 458 19.74 23.01 22.60
CA GLY A 458 19.38 24.34 23.10
C GLY A 458 19.41 25.49 22.07
N ARG A 459 19.69 25.20 20.80
CA ARG A 459 19.67 26.17 19.70
C ARG A 459 18.57 25.87 18.71
N ALA A 460 17.97 26.94 18.17
CA ALA A 460 17.03 26.83 17.07
C ALA A 460 17.67 27.37 15.78
N TYR A 461 17.55 26.66 14.69
CA TYR A 461 18.06 27.04 13.38
C TYR A 461 17.08 26.72 12.26
N GLU A 462 17.26 27.34 11.12
CA GLU A 462 16.50 27.12 9.89
C GLU A 462 17.29 26.24 8.94
N TYR A 463 16.60 25.42 8.17
CA TYR A 463 17.16 24.61 7.10
C TYR A 463 16.83 25.22 5.73
N ASN A 464 17.51 24.78 4.68
CA ASN A 464 17.18 25.22 3.33
C ASN A 464 15.80 24.68 2.91
N PRO A 465 14.80 25.56 2.65
CA PRO A 465 13.42 25.14 2.35
C PRO A 465 13.29 24.27 1.09
N TRP A 466 14.21 24.41 0.13
CA TRP A 466 14.17 23.64 -1.12
C TRP A 466 14.73 22.23 -1.00
N THR A 467 15.78 22.04 -0.22
CA THR A 467 16.37 20.72 0.02
C THR A 467 15.66 19.97 1.14
N ALA A 468 15.06 20.71 2.06
CA ALA A 468 14.32 20.20 3.22
C ALA A 468 15.14 19.19 4.03
N ASP A 469 16.44 19.44 4.20
CA ASP A 469 17.34 18.62 5.02
C ASP A 469 18.30 19.51 5.85
N TRP A 470 18.72 18.98 7.00
CA TRP A 470 19.65 19.63 7.95
C TRP A 470 20.80 18.73 8.33
N ALA A 471 21.21 17.84 7.43
CA ALA A 471 22.28 16.86 7.71
C ALA A 471 23.66 17.50 7.92
N LYS A 472 23.89 18.74 7.46
CA LYS A 472 25.13 19.47 7.67
C LYS A 472 25.18 20.01 9.09
N GLU A 473 24.10 20.59 9.54
CA GLU A 473 23.94 21.27 10.84
C GLU A 473 24.10 20.26 12.00
N MET A 474 23.57 19.06 11.83
CA MET A 474 23.68 17.99 12.82
C MET A 474 25.11 17.65 13.27
N ARG A 475 26.12 17.90 12.43
CA ARG A 475 27.51 17.52 12.74
C ARG A 475 28.20 18.46 13.71
N GLY A 476 27.76 19.66 13.83
CA GLY A 476 28.41 20.72 14.62
C GLY A 476 27.71 21.08 15.91
N LEU A 477 26.55 20.49 16.19
CA LEU A 477 25.72 20.81 17.35
C LEU A 477 25.45 19.59 18.23
N PRO A 478 25.44 19.78 19.57
CA PRO A 478 24.99 18.73 20.50
C PRO A 478 23.54 18.32 20.20
N LEU A 479 23.20 17.09 20.52
CA LEU A 479 21.84 16.58 20.43
C LEU A 479 20.99 17.13 21.60
N ILE A 480 19.67 16.95 21.57
CA ILE A 480 18.78 17.32 22.69
C ILE A 480 19.12 16.47 23.90
N SER A 481 19.11 15.15 23.74
CA SER A 481 19.53 14.23 24.79
C SER A 481 20.43 13.13 24.24
N CYS A 482 21.48 12.82 24.99
CA CYS A 482 22.47 11.82 24.64
C CYS A 482 22.52 10.75 25.72
N MET A 483 22.45 9.50 25.31
CA MET A 483 22.69 8.36 26.19
C MET A 483 24.17 8.01 26.20
N SER A 484 24.76 7.84 27.39
CA SER A 484 26.12 7.33 27.51
C SER A 484 26.17 5.86 27.06
N LEU A 485 27.21 5.52 26.31
CA LEU A 485 27.43 4.18 25.78
C LEU A 485 28.67 3.60 26.48
N ASP A 486 28.46 3.04 27.65
CA ASP A 486 29.52 2.58 28.54
C ASP A 486 29.80 1.08 28.39
N ASN A 487 28.76 0.26 28.23
CA ASN A 487 28.86 -1.19 28.06
C ASN A 487 28.18 -1.63 26.73
N TRP A 488 29.01 -1.85 25.69
CA TRP A 488 28.53 -2.26 24.41
C TRP A 488 29.46 -3.17 23.65
N LEU A 489 28.93 -3.97 22.75
CA LEU A 489 29.61 -5.04 22.04
C LEU A 489 29.62 -4.79 20.54
N MET A 490 30.75 -5.10 19.88
CA MET A 490 30.87 -5.07 18.42
C MET A 490 31.32 -6.45 17.90
N PHE A 491 30.40 -7.10 17.19
CA PHE A 491 30.62 -8.40 16.55
C PHE A 491 31.10 -8.21 15.10
N TYR A 492 32.17 -8.92 14.74
CA TYR A 492 32.75 -8.84 13.40
C TYR A 492 33.37 -10.19 12.98
N THR A 493 33.53 -10.41 11.68
CA THR A 493 34.25 -11.59 11.18
C THR A 493 35.73 -11.23 10.94
N ARG A 494 36.63 -12.21 11.02
CA ARG A 494 38.06 -12.02 10.82
C ARG A 494 38.42 -11.19 9.58
N ARG A 495 37.71 -11.42 8.45
CA ARG A 495 37.90 -10.66 7.21
C ARG A 495 37.52 -9.18 7.31
N ASN A 496 36.73 -8.80 8.28
CA ASN A 496 36.22 -7.44 8.47
C ASN A 496 36.82 -6.75 9.70
N ALA A 497 37.92 -7.29 10.28
CA ALA A 497 38.57 -6.74 11.48
C ALA A 497 39.00 -5.28 11.26
N ASP A 498 39.69 -4.99 10.17
CA ASP A 498 40.16 -3.63 9.84
C ASP A 498 38.99 -2.65 9.63
N VAL A 499 37.92 -3.12 8.97
CA VAL A 499 36.72 -2.32 8.74
C VAL A 499 36.00 -2.05 10.06
N ALA A 500 35.94 -3.00 10.98
CA ALA A 500 35.38 -2.84 12.32
C ALA A 500 36.18 -1.83 13.16
N GLN A 501 37.49 -1.92 13.13
CA GLN A 501 38.39 -1.02 13.85
C GLN A 501 38.28 0.42 13.30
N SER A 502 38.24 0.57 11.98
CA SER A 502 38.05 1.87 11.30
C SER A 502 36.69 2.50 11.64
N LEU A 503 35.62 1.69 11.71
CA LEU A 503 34.32 2.16 12.14
C LEU A 503 34.35 2.63 13.59
N LEU A 504 34.95 1.84 14.51
CA LEU A 504 35.04 2.19 15.92
C LEU A 504 35.79 3.52 16.14
N GLN A 505 36.94 3.70 15.51
CA GLN A 505 37.69 4.95 15.54
C GLN A 505 36.88 6.13 15.01
N THR A 506 36.16 5.92 13.93
CA THR A 506 35.33 6.97 13.33
C THR A 506 34.10 7.31 14.17
N LEU A 507 33.47 6.31 14.79
CA LEU A 507 32.36 6.52 15.75
C LEU A 507 32.82 7.39 16.92
N ASN A 508 33.98 7.09 17.53
CA ASN A 508 34.54 7.90 18.63
C ASN A 508 34.78 9.35 18.19
N LYS A 509 35.25 9.56 16.93
CA LYS A 509 35.50 10.89 16.40
C LYS A 509 34.21 11.69 16.17
N VAL A 510 33.14 11.07 15.69
CA VAL A 510 31.89 11.77 15.38
C VAL A 510 30.98 11.95 16.60
N SER A 511 31.12 11.12 17.63
CA SER A 511 30.27 11.13 18.84
C SER A 511 30.53 12.34 19.73
N GLY A 512 31.79 12.77 19.89
CA GLY A 512 32.16 13.88 20.76
C GLY A 512 31.44 15.20 20.44
N PRO A 513 31.48 15.72 19.19
CA PRO A 513 30.77 16.94 18.82
C PRO A 513 29.25 16.86 18.99
N MET A 514 28.65 15.67 18.92
CA MET A 514 27.23 15.45 19.13
C MET A 514 26.84 15.36 20.60
N GLY A 515 27.82 15.31 21.52
CA GLY A 515 27.60 15.16 22.96
C GLY A 515 27.42 13.69 23.42
N ILE A 516 27.61 12.69 22.54
CA ILE A 516 27.49 11.28 22.87
C ILE A 516 28.77 10.82 23.51
N ARG A 517 28.72 10.47 24.82
CA ARG A 517 29.83 9.85 25.52
C ARG A 517 29.89 8.36 25.16
N MET A 518 31.01 7.91 24.59
CA MET A 518 31.19 6.54 24.10
C MET A 518 32.49 5.93 24.68
N GLN A 519 32.36 4.87 25.44
CA GLN A 519 33.48 4.05 25.92
C GLN A 519 33.93 3.08 24.84
N ARG A 520 35.06 2.43 25.05
CA ARG A 520 35.61 1.45 24.10
C ARG A 520 34.72 0.21 24.03
N ALA A 521 34.31 -0.20 22.81
CA ALA A 521 33.55 -1.42 22.58
C ALA A 521 34.35 -2.68 22.94
N ILE A 522 33.68 -3.69 23.45
CA ILE A 522 34.22 -5.05 23.54
C ILE A 522 34.09 -5.67 22.14
N MET A 523 35.23 -5.99 21.53
CA MET A 523 35.35 -6.51 20.18
C MET A 523 35.28 -8.04 20.19
N ILE A 524 34.27 -8.63 19.48
CA ILE A 524 34.03 -10.08 19.49
C ILE A 524 34.07 -10.59 18.05
N GLU A 525 35.00 -11.52 17.81
CA GLU A 525 35.11 -12.19 16.52
C GLU A 525 34.14 -13.38 16.44
N TYR A 526 33.49 -13.56 15.26
CA TYR A 526 32.68 -14.74 14.96
C TYR A 526 32.98 -15.27 13.58
N GLU A 527 32.79 -16.57 13.35
CA GLU A 527 32.88 -17.19 12.02
C GLU A 527 31.67 -16.79 11.17
N ASP A 528 31.87 -16.68 9.83
CA ASP A 528 30.84 -16.28 8.86
C ASP A 528 29.71 -17.34 8.67
N ARG A 529 29.25 -17.94 9.79
CA ARG A 529 28.15 -18.90 9.89
C ARG A 529 27.08 -18.36 10.83
N GLN A 530 25.80 -18.70 10.55
CA GLN A 530 24.69 -18.23 11.37
C GLN A 530 24.74 -18.78 12.79
N GLU A 531 25.09 -20.06 12.92
CA GLU A 531 25.17 -20.75 14.21
C GLU A 531 26.31 -20.19 15.08
N SER A 532 27.48 -19.88 14.49
CA SER A 532 28.60 -19.25 15.18
C SER A 532 28.23 -17.85 15.68
N LEU A 533 27.54 -17.03 14.85
CA LEU A 533 27.06 -15.73 15.25
C LEU A 533 26.06 -15.81 16.42
N LEU A 534 25.08 -16.73 16.34
CA LEU A 534 24.10 -16.91 17.43
C LEU A 534 24.76 -17.34 18.73
N ARG A 535 25.69 -18.29 18.66
CA ARG A 535 26.45 -18.75 19.82
C ARG A 535 27.29 -17.62 20.44
N ALA A 536 27.95 -16.82 19.61
CA ALA A 536 28.73 -15.68 20.08
C ALA A 536 27.83 -14.64 20.79
N LEU A 537 26.63 -14.37 20.25
CA LEU A 537 25.63 -13.50 20.89
C LEU A 537 25.18 -14.06 22.24
N GLN A 538 24.86 -15.35 22.32
CA GLN A 538 24.39 -16.01 23.53
C GLN A 538 25.46 -16.03 24.66
N GLN A 539 26.73 -16.14 24.28
CA GLN A 539 27.83 -16.19 25.24
C GLN A 539 28.24 -14.81 25.80
N ASN A 540 28.04 -13.74 25.01
CA ASN A 540 28.62 -12.43 25.35
C ASN A 540 27.59 -11.35 25.69
N VAL A 541 26.35 -11.48 25.25
CA VAL A 541 25.33 -10.47 25.55
C VAL A 541 24.72 -10.74 26.92
N ALA A 542 24.89 -9.78 27.84
CA ALA A 542 24.33 -9.80 29.19
C ALA A 542 23.18 -8.78 29.31
N ARG A 543 22.47 -8.79 30.44
CA ARG A 543 21.36 -7.85 30.72
C ARG A 543 21.84 -6.40 30.82
N GLU A 544 23.08 -6.19 31.19
CA GLU A 544 23.71 -4.87 31.35
C GLU A 544 24.26 -4.34 30.04
N THR A 545 24.20 -5.11 28.97
CA THR A 545 24.64 -4.69 27.63
C THR A 545 23.67 -3.64 27.07
N GLN A 546 24.15 -2.41 26.88
CA GLN A 546 23.36 -1.29 26.38
C GLN A 546 23.11 -1.35 24.87
N MET A 547 24.10 -1.84 24.12
CA MET A 547 24.04 -1.86 22.65
C MET A 547 24.85 -3.01 22.06
N VAL A 548 24.32 -3.65 21.03
CA VAL A 548 25.03 -4.65 20.24
C VAL A 548 25.16 -4.14 18.79
N VAL A 549 26.39 -3.99 18.32
CA VAL A 549 26.70 -3.67 16.92
C VAL A 549 27.18 -4.92 16.21
N VAL A 550 26.58 -5.28 15.08
CA VAL A 550 26.97 -6.47 14.28
C VAL A 550 27.38 -6.06 12.88
N ILE A 551 28.63 -6.31 12.52
CA ILE A 551 29.16 -6.10 11.18
C ILE A 551 28.91 -7.36 10.35
N LEU A 552 27.99 -7.28 9.42
CA LEU A 552 27.61 -8.37 8.52
C LEU A 552 28.48 -8.33 7.26
N PRO A 553 29.15 -9.44 6.89
CA PRO A 553 29.98 -9.50 5.68
C PRO A 553 29.21 -9.24 4.38
N THR A 554 27.94 -9.68 4.34
CA THR A 554 27.07 -9.58 3.17
C THR A 554 25.65 -9.18 3.57
N ASN A 555 24.86 -8.79 2.57
CA ASN A 555 23.43 -8.42 2.77
C ASN A 555 22.52 -9.67 2.85
N ARG A 556 22.93 -10.72 3.55
CA ARG A 556 22.12 -11.94 3.74
C ARG A 556 21.08 -11.72 4.83
N LYS A 557 19.83 -11.98 4.46
CA LYS A 557 18.66 -11.76 5.34
C LYS A 557 18.65 -12.71 6.54
N ASP A 558 19.05 -13.97 6.37
CA ASP A 558 19.07 -15.00 7.39
C ASP A 558 19.85 -14.60 8.64
N LYS A 559 21.05 -14.01 8.47
CA LYS A 559 21.87 -13.53 9.59
C LYS A 559 21.24 -12.32 10.28
N TYR A 560 20.73 -11.38 9.51
CA TYR A 560 20.01 -10.22 10.06
C TYR A 560 18.80 -10.65 10.88
N ASP A 561 17.99 -11.57 10.34
CA ASP A 561 16.81 -12.11 11.02
C ASP A 561 17.17 -12.84 12.31
N CYS A 562 18.27 -13.60 12.31
CA CYS A 562 18.78 -14.29 13.49
C CYS A 562 19.16 -13.30 14.62
N VAL A 563 19.94 -12.26 14.29
CA VAL A 563 20.34 -11.21 15.25
C VAL A 563 19.11 -10.51 15.80
N LYS A 564 18.21 -10.05 14.92
CA LYS A 564 17.03 -9.30 15.36
C LYS A 564 16.05 -10.14 16.17
N LYS A 565 15.87 -11.41 15.82
CA LYS A 565 15.03 -12.32 16.59
C LYS A 565 15.58 -12.53 18.00
N TYR A 566 16.87 -12.83 18.14
CA TYR A 566 17.50 -13.05 19.44
C TYR A 566 17.46 -11.78 20.31
N LEU A 567 17.89 -10.62 19.76
CA LEU A 567 18.01 -9.37 20.51
C LEU A 567 16.69 -8.59 20.67
N CYS A 568 15.62 -8.99 20.04
CA CYS A 568 14.31 -8.36 20.27
C CYS A 568 13.35 -9.24 21.08
N VAL A 569 13.58 -10.58 21.13
CA VAL A 569 12.66 -11.51 21.80
C VAL A 569 13.31 -12.20 22.99
N ASP A 570 14.45 -12.86 22.75
CA ASP A 570 15.04 -13.75 23.74
C ASP A 570 15.92 -12.98 24.74
N CYS A 571 16.73 -12.01 24.26
CA CYS A 571 17.59 -11.16 25.08
C CYS A 571 17.40 -9.69 24.67
N PRO A 572 16.40 -8.97 25.24
CA PRO A 572 16.00 -7.64 24.78
C PRO A 572 17.13 -6.62 24.93
N THR A 573 17.86 -6.39 23.85
CA THR A 573 18.98 -5.44 23.79
C THR A 573 18.92 -4.65 22.48
N PRO A 574 19.02 -3.32 22.50
CA PRO A 574 19.12 -2.49 21.30
C PRO A 574 20.26 -2.95 20.38
N SER A 575 20.03 -3.00 19.08
CA SER A 575 21.03 -3.53 18.16
C SER A 575 21.13 -2.76 16.84
N GLN A 576 22.37 -2.65 16.33
CA GLN A 576 22.72 -2.03 15.07
C GLN A 576 23.42 -3.02 14.14
N CYS A 577 22.78 -3.45 13.07
CA CYS A 577 23.42 -4.24 12.03
C CYS A 577 23.96 -3.33 10.93
N VAL A 578 25.19 -3.56 10.53
CA VAL A 578 25.90 -2.78 9.50
C VAL A 578 26.54 -3.74 8.49
N VAL A 579 26.25 -3.56 7.19
CA VAL A 579 26.91 -4.37 6.14
C VAL A 579 28.30 -3.81 5.87
N SER A 580 29.34 -4.65 5.87
CA SER A 580 30.75 -4.26 5.72
C SER A 580 31.00 -3.38 4.49
N ARG A 581 30.38 -3.71 3.35
CA ARG A 581 30.44 -2.90 2.11
C ARG A 581 30.02 -1.44 2.30
N THR A 582 29.14 -1.14 3.25
CA THR A 582 28.64 0.23 3.49
C THR A 582 29.71 1.09 4.16
N ILE A 583 30.55 0.49 4.96
CA ILE A 583 31.60 1.15 5.78
C ILE A 583 33.02 0.95 5.24
N SER A 584 33.20 0.17 4.17
CA SER A 584 34.50 -0.09 3.55
C SER A 584 35.05 1.08 2.70
N LYS A 585 34.22 2.11 2.41
CA LYS A 585 34.62 3.27 1.60
C LYS A 585 35.10 4.39 2.51
N PRO A 586 36.40 4.72 2.55
CA PRO A 586 36.94 5.74 3.46
C PRO A 586 36.31 7.11 3.29
N GLN A 587 36.06 7.53 2.05
CA GLN A 587 35.45 8.83 1.73
C GLN A 587 34.01 9.01 2.28
N ALA A 588 33.25 7.90 2.41
CA ALA A 588 31.88 7.93 2.92
C ALA A 588 31.79 7.57 4.41
N LEU A 589 32.85 7.02 5.00
CA LEU A 589 32.83 6.43 6.34
C LEU A 589 32.41 7.45 7.41
N MET A 590 32.92 8.66 7.37
CA MET A 590 32.55 9.72 8.30
C MET A 590 31.04 10.01 8.29
N THR A 591 30.47 10.15 7.10
CA THR A 591 29.01 10.41 6.95
C THR A 591 28.18 9.22 7.39
N VAL A 592 28.63 8.00 7.11
CA VAL A 592 27.93 6.77 7.51
C VAL A 592 28.03 6.58 9.03
N ALA A 593 29.21 6.76 9.64
CA ALA A 593 29.41 6.67 11.08
C ALA A 593 28.56 7.70 11.85
N THR A 594 28.46 8.95 11.35
CA THR A 594 27.54 9.95 11.93
C THR A 594 26.11 9.42 12.00
N LYS A 595 25.60 8.85 10.90
CA LYS A 595 24.23 8.30 10.87
C LYS A 595 24.07 7.09 11.80
N ILE A 596 25.09 6.24 11.90
CA ILE A 596 25.07 5.09 12.81
C ILE A 596 25.05 5.58 14.26
N ALA A 597 25.88 6.55 14.65
CA ALA A 597 25.91 7.10 15.99
C ALA A 597 24.54 7.71 16.39
N LEU A 598 23.90 8.47 15.49
CA LEU A 598 22.56 8.99 15.69
C LEU A 598 21.50 7.88 15.87
N GLN A 599 21.55 6.84 15.05
CA GLN A 599 20.66 5.68 15.20
C GLN A 599 20.87 4.92 16.51
N MET A 600 22.13 4.76 16.93
CA MET A 600 22.46 4.12 18.21
C MET A 600 21.90 4.93 19.38
N ASN A 601 22.09 6.24 19.39
CA ASN A 601 21.53 7.13 20.42
C ASN A 601 20.00 7.00 20.51
N CYS A 602 19.28 7.06 19.37
CA CYS A 602 17.82 6.89 19.36
C CYS A 602 17.35 5.52 19.86
N LYS A 603 18.11 4.46 19.54
CA LYS A 603 17.79 3.10 19.99
C LYS A 603 18.00 2.87 21.48
N MET A 604 18.71 3.77 22.14
CA MET A 604 18.90 3.78 23.59
C MET A 604 18.00 4.79 24.31
N GLY A 605 17.12 5.48 23.61
CA GLY A 605 16.19 6.46 24.17
C GLY A 605 16.64 7.91 24.06
N GLY A 606 17.76 8.21 23.38
CA GLY A 606 18.21 9.59 23.17
C GLY A 606 17.44 10.31 22.07
N GLU A 607 17.34 11.63 22.20
CA GLU A 607 16.61 12.53 21.32
C GLU A 607 17.57 13.35 20.45
N LEU A 608 17.24 13.54 19.18
CA LEU A 608 18.14 14.20 18.23
C LEU A 608 17.80 15.68 18.06
N TRP A 609 16.59 15.99 17.71
CA TRP A 609 16.06 17.36 17.49
C TRP A 609 14.56 17.39 17.75
N SER A 610 14.01 18.58 17.88
CA SER A 610 12.56 18.80 18.01
C SER A 610 12.10 19.94 17.09
N VAL A 611 10.81 20.08 16.97
CA VAL A 611 10.11 21.18 16.33
C VAL A 611 9.07 21.71 17.31
N GLU A 612 8.97 23.03 17.45
CA GLU A 612 8.01 23.61 18.34
C GLU A 612 6.56 23.27 17.95
N ILE A 613 5.80 22.67 18.85
CA ILE A 613 4.37 22.38 18.69
C ILE A 613 3.63 23.03 19.85
N PRO A 614 2.84 24.09 19.60
CA PRO A 614 2.21 24.89 20.66
C PRO A 614 0.93 24.27 21.21
N LEU A 615 0.88 22.95 21.35
CA LEU A 615 -0.24 22.21 21.91
C LEU A 615 0.23 21.45 23.16
N ARG A 616 -0.39 21.76 24.29
CA ARG A 616 -0.08 21.08 25.58
C ARG A 616 -0.92 19.82 25.73
N GLN A 617 -0.45 18.88 26.54
CA GLN A 617 -1.12 17.60 26.83
C GLN A 617 -1.62 16.88 25.57
N LEU A 618 -0.78 16.88 24.54
CA LEU A 618 -1.06 16.28 23.24
C LEU A 618 -0.44 14.90 23.16
N MET A 619 -1.23 13.91 22.82
CA MET A 619 -0.76 12.58 22.44
C MET A 619 -0.96 12.38 20.93
N ILE A 620 0.09 11.98 20.22
CA ILE A 620 0.01 11.67 18.79
C ILE A 620 0.29 10.19 18.61
N VAL A 621 -0.57 9.51 17.87
CA VAL A 621 -0.50 8.07 17.63
C VAL A 621 -0.39 7.77 16.15
N GLY A 622 0.58 6.96 15.76
CA GLY A 622 0.69 6.41 14.41
C GLY A 622 0.32 4.93 14.38
N ILE A 623 -0.52 4.55 13.44
CA ILE A 623 -0.93 3.15 13.23
C ILE A 623 -0.66 2.75 11.79
N ASP A 624 0.08 1.66 11.58
CA ASP A 624 0.26 1.01 10.27
C ASP A 624 0.14 -0.50 10.38
N CYS A 625 -0.20 -1.16 9.29
CA CYS A 625 -0.34 -2.61 9.21
C CYS A 625 0.57 -3.19 8.13
N TYR A 626 1.31 -4.23 8.49
CA TYR A 626 2.05 -5.08 7.57
C TYR A 626 1.27 -6.34 7.26
N HIS A 627 1.06 -6.62 5.97
CA HIS A 627 0.39 -7.83 5.50
C HIS A 627 1.42 -8.81 4.93
N ASP A 628 1.62 -9.94 5.60
CA ASP A 628 2.46 -11.01 5.08
C ASP A 628 1.66 -11.83 4.06
N THR A 629 2.15 -11.84 2.82
CA THR A 629 1.54 -12.60 1.72
C THR A 629 2.04 -14.06 1.65
N ALA A 630 3.11 -14.39 2.38
CA ALA A 630 3.81 -15.66 2.26
C ALA A 630 3.43 -16.68 3.35
N ALA A 631 3.21 -16.25 4.58
CA ALA A 631 2.94 -17.13 5.72
C ALA A 631 1.47 -17.01 6.17
N GLY A 632 0.56 -17.74 5.51
CA GLY A 632 -0.79 -17.98 6.04
C GLY A 632 -1.64 -16.75 6.32
N LYS A 633 -1.41 -15.60 5.63
CA LYS A 633 -2.23 -14.38 5.67
C LYS A 633 -2.29 -13.68 7.05
N ARG A 634 -1.25 -13.74 7.84
CA ARG A 634 -1.18 -12.96 9.09
C ARG A 634 -0.88 -11.50 8.77
N SER A 635 -1.63 -10.60 9.41
CA SER A 635 -1.37 -9.16 9.37
C SER A 635 -0.79 -8.72 10.71
N ILE A 636 0.15 -7.78 10.71
CA ILE A 636 0.75 -7.24 11.92
C ILE A 636 0.44 -5.76 11.97
N GLY A 637 -0.27 -5.34 13.01
CA GLY A 637 -0.51 -3.94 13.32
C GLY A 637 0.52 -3.42 14.31
N ALA A 638 1.05 -2.24 14.04
CA ALA A 638 1.93 -1.54 14.96
C ALA A 638 1.34 -0.18 15.32
N LEU A 639 1.43 0.18 16.60
CA LEU A 639 1.05 1.46 17.14
C LEU A 639 2.28 2.10 17.78
N VAL A 640 2.52 3.37 17.48
CA VAL A 640 3.58 4.18 18.07
C VAL A 640 2.97 5.49 18.54
N GLY A 641 3.13 5.81 19.82
CA GLY A 641 2.60 7.03 20.45
C GLY A 641 3.70 7.90 21.05
N THR A 642 3.44 9.20 21.17
CA THR A 642 4.31 10.15 21.89
C THR A 642 4.02 10.12 23.38
N MET A 643 5.04 10.33 24.21
CA MET A 643 4.93 10.21 25.66
C MET A 643 4.88 11.55 26.40
N VAL A 644 5.98 12.26 26.52
CA VAL A 644 6.09 13.48 27.34
C VAL A 644 6.18 14.73 26.49
N THR A 645 7.16 14.75 25.65
CA THR A 645 7.35 15.73 24.59
C THR A 645 7.18 15.01 23.26
N LEU A 646 7.01 15.71 22.16
CA LEU A 646 6.93 15.06 20.84
C LEU A 646 8.23 14.39 20.41
N THR A 647 9.22 14.36 21.29
CA THR A 647 10.54 13.77 21.08
C THR A 647 10.67 12.36 21.68
N GLU A 648 9.90 12.04 22.70
CA GLU A 648 9.86 10.71 23.31
C GLU A 648 8.73 9.84 22.70
N TRP A 649 9.04 8.59 22.41
CA TRP A 649 8.16 7.68 21.70
C TRP A 649 7.98 6.35 22.41
N HIS A 650 6.74 5.99 22.69
CA HIS A 650 6.39 4.66 23.19
C HIS A 650 5.90 3.80 22.02
N THR A 651 6.40 2.58 21.93
CA THR A 651 6.10 1.67 20.83
C THR A 651 5.40 0.43 21.36
N LYS A 652 4.23 0.12 20.80
CA LYS A 652 3.55 -1.13 21.12
C LYS A 652 3.13 -1.85 19.86
N LEU A 653 3.36 -3.16 19.86
CA LEU A 653 2.98 -4.03 18.77
C LEU A 653 1.69 -4.78 19.13
N SER A 654 0.82 -4.93 18.15
CA SER A 654 -0.33 -5.82 18.22
C SER A 654 -0.25 -6.84 17.10
N LEU A 655 -0.27 -8.12 17.45
CA LEU A 655 -0.48 -9.22 16.49
C LEU A 655 -1.99 -9.39 16.32
N PRO A 656 -2.60 -9.03 15.18
CA PRO A 656 -4.03 -9.12 15.03
C PRO A 656 -4.46 -10.56 14.82
N GLN A 657 -5.04 -11.17 15.83
CA GLN A 657 -5.94 -12.29 15.61
C GLN A 657 -7.42 -11.90 15.71
N HIS A 658 -7.78 -10.75 16.32
CA HIS A 658 -9.16 -10.24 16.35
C HIS A 658 -9.21 -8.78 16.83
N SER A 659 -10.34 -8.10 16.63
CA SER A 659 -10.61 -6.69 16.96
C SER A 659 -10.33 -6.28 18.42
N VAL A 660 -10.37 -7.19 19.34
CA VAL A 660 -10.14 -6.97 20.79
C VAL A 660 -8.70 -6.53 21.11
N LEU A 661 -7.70 -6.93 20.31
CA LEU A 661 -6.29 -6.59 20.55
C LEU A 661 -5.95 -5.11 20.36
N LYS A 662 -6.67 -4.40 19.49
CA LYS A 662 -6.47 -2.94 19.29
C LYS A 662 -6.83 -2.14 20.55
N LEU A 663 -7.83 -2.59 21.29
CA LEU A 663 -8.29 -2.00 22.53
C LEU A 663 -7.18 -1.98 23.61
N PHE A 664 -6.52 -3.12 23.82
CA PHE A 664 -5.45 -3.27 24.82
C PHE A 664 -4.21 -2.44 24.50
N VAL A 665 -3.83 -2.36 23.22
CA VAL A 665 -2.62 -1.62 22.80
C VAL A 665 -2.82 -0.11 23.00
N PHE A 666 -4.00 0.41 22.68
CA PHE A 666 -4.28 1.83 22.85
C PHE A 666 -4.38 2.21 24.35
N SER A 667 -5.05 1.39 25.15
CA SER A 667 -5.11 1.58 26.62
C SER A 667 -3.73 1.51 27.27
N ALA A 668 -2.85 0.63 26.79
CA ALA A 668 -1.47 0.57 27.28
C ALA A 668 -0.68 1.83 26.94
N ALA A 669 -0.87 2.40 25.74
CA ALA A 669 -0.23 3.66 25.36
C ALA A 669 -0.73 4.83 26.23
N LEU A 670 -2.03 4.87 26.58
CA LEU A 670 -2.57 5.87 27.51
C LEU A 670 -2.01 5.72 28.94
N LYS A 671 -1.86 4.48 29.42
CA LYS A 671 -1.24 4.21 30.73
C LYS A 671 0.23 4.63 30.74
N ALA A 672 0.95 4.37 29.67
CA ALA A 672 2.31 4.84 29.51
C ALA A 672 2.39 6.37 29.51
N TYR A 673 1.53 7.06 28.75
CA TYR A 673 1.45 8.51 28.77
C TYR A 673 1.18 9.05 30.18
N LEU A 674 0.24 8.47 30.92
CA LEU A 674 -0.07 8.82 32.30
C LEU A 674 1.15 8.64 33.24
N LYS A 675 1.86 7.53 33.10
CA LYS A 675 3.08 7.22 33.88
C LYS A 675 4.15 8.29 33.69
N TYR A 676 4.38 8.77 32.47
CA TYR A 676 5.44 9.73 32.18
C TYR A 676 5.05 11.19 32.46
N ASN A 677 3.76 11.55 32.25
CA ASN A 677 3.29 12.93 32.36
C ASN A 677 2.56 13.24 33.69
N ASN A 678 2.29 12.22 34.51
CA ASN A 678 1.43 12.31 35.70
C ASN A 678 0.03 12.88 35.39
N SER A 679 -0.38 12.90 34.15
CA SER A 679 -1.68 13.37 33.68
C SER A 679 -2.06 12.64 32.39
N LEU A 680 -3.35 12.51 32.12
CA LEU A 680 -3.85 11.99 30.82
C LEU A 680 -3.83 13.09 29.75
N PRO A 681 -3.70 12.74 28.47
CA PRO A 681 -3.72 13.71 27.39
C PRO A 681 -5.10 14.35 27.23
N SER A 682 -5.15 15.67 27.12
CA SER A 682 -6.39 16.39 26.84
C SER A 682 -6.78 16.34 25.36
N ARG A 683 -5.81 16.03 24.47
CA ARG A 683 -6.01 15.90 23.04
C ARG A 683 -5.23 14.72 22.48
N ILE A 684 -5.88 13.92 21.64
CA ILE A 684 -5.30 12.74 20.99
C ILE A 684 -5.49 12.87 19.49
N ILE A 685 -4.40 12.72 18.70
CA ILE A 685 -4.47 12.74 17.24
C ILE A 685 -3.88 11.44 16.71
N VAL A 686 -4.69 10.69 15.97
CA VAL A 686 -4.35 9.38 15.43
C VAL A 686 -4.12 9.49 13.92
N TYR A 687 -2.94 9.13 13.45
CA TYR A 687 -2.62 8.99 12.03
C TYR A 687 -2.65 7.52 11.63
N ARG A 688 -3.61 7.14 10.80
CA ARG A 688 -3.86 5.76 10.35
C ARG A 688 -3.38 5.55 8.91
N ASP A 689 -2.25 4.87 8.75
CA ASP A 689 -1.67 4.58 7.44
C ASP A 689 -2.14 3.22 6.87
N GLY A 690 -2.06 3.05 5.57
CA GLY A 690 -2.35 1.78 4.89
C GLY A 690 -3.83 1.49 4.61
N VAL A 691 -4.71 2.47 4.71
CA VAL A 691 -6.15 2.36 4.40
C VAL A 691 -6.44 2.86 2.99
N GLY A 692 -7.18 2.06 2.20
CA GLY A 692 -7.70 2.46 0.89
C GLY A 692 -9.08 3.12 0.99
N ASP A 693 -9.51 3.82 -0.07
CA ASP A 693 -10.79 4.56 -0.07
C ASP A 693 -11.99 3.66 0.26
N GLY A 694 -12.04 2.46 -0.28
CA GLY A 694 -13.12 1.51 0.00
C GLY A 694 -13.14 0.94 1.44
N MET A 695 -12.16 1.30 2.28
CA MET A 695 -12.07 0.86 3.68
C MET A 695 -12.27 1.99 4.69
N LEU A 696 -12.55 3.22 4.22
CA LEU A 696 -12.76 4.37 5.10
C LEU A 696 -13.95 4.15 6.04
N GLN A 697 -15.05 3.59 5.53
CA GLN A 697 -16.21 3.24 6.35
C GLN A 697 -15.84 2.31 7.50
N SER A 698 -15.00 1.30 7.25
CA SER A 698 -14.55 0.38 8.30
C SER A 698 -13.72 1.09 9.38
N VAL A 699 -12.98 2.14 9.03
CA VAL A 699 -12.27 2.94 10.05
C VAL A 699 -13.27 3.70 10.92
N VAL A 700 -14.28 4.33 10.31
CA VAL A 700 -15.31 5.10 11.02
C VAL A 700 -16.17 4.19 11.91
N ASP A 701 -16.64 3.05 11.37
CA ASP A 701 -17.62 2.19 12.06
C ASP A 701 -16.98 1.25 13.09
N TYR A 702 -15.70 0.90 12.93
CA TYR A 702 -15.07 -0.09 13.82
C TYR A 702 -13.83 0.42 14.53
N GLU A 703 -12.89 1.12 13.85
CA GLU A 703 -11.63 1.52 14.49
C GLU A 703 -11.85 2.71 15.44
N VAL A 704 -12.62 3.72 15.04
CA VAL A 704 -12.92 4.91 15.88
C VAL A 704 -13.67 4.53 17.15
N PRO A 705 -14.77 3.75 17.12
CA PRO A 705 -15.44 3.29 18.32
C PRO A 705 -14.54 2.50 19.28
N GLN A 706 -13.65 1.64 18.76
CA GLN A 706 -12.70 0.89 19.58
C GLN A 706 -11.70 1.82 20.28
N ILE A 707 -11.21 2.88 19.60
CA ILE A 707 -10.35 3.89 20.20
C ILE A 707 -11.09 4.61 21.32
N MET A 708 -12.33 5.03 21.07
CA MET A 708 -13.17 5.68 22.09
C MET A 708 -13.44 4.76 23.30
N GLN A 709 -13.69 3.49 23.04
CA GLN A 709 -13.84 2.49 24.12
C GLN A 709 -12.55 2.33 24.93
N SER A 710 -11.38 2.33 24.28
CA SER A 710 -10.08 2.30 24.96
C SER A 710 -9.86 3.53 25.84
N ILE A 711 -10.28 4.69 25.39
CA ILE A 711 -10.22 5.95 26.16
C ILE A 711 -11.07 5.82 27.44
N LYS A 712 -12.29 5.33 27.33
CA LYS A 712 -13.21 5.12 28.46
C LYS A 712 -12.68 4.14 29.52
N THR A 713 -11.75 3.26 29.18
CA THR A 713 -11.11 2.37 30.16
C THR A 713 -10.21 3.11 31.18
N MET A 714 -9.84 4.35 30.89
CA MET A 714 -9.04 5.20 31.79
C MET A 714 -9.87 5.97 32.81
N GLY A 715 -11.18 6.02 32.65
CA GLY A 715 -12.14 6.68 33.51
C GLY A 715 -13.41 7.04 32.74
N GLN A 716 -14.59 6.93 33.38
CA GLN A 716 -15.85 7.24 32.70
C GLN A 716 -15.98 8.74 32.35
N ASP A 717 -15.37 9.60 33.16
CA ASP A 717 -15.40 11.06 32.99
C ASP A 717 -14.24 11.57 32.12
N TYR A 718 -13.40 10.67 31.62
CA TYR A 718 -12.28 11.05 30.76
C TYR A 718 -12.71 11.13 29.30
N GLU A 719 -12.87 12.34 28.79
CA GLU A 719 -13.28 12.66 27.42
C GLU A 719 -12.27 13.59 26.71
N PRO A 720 -11.14 13.08 26.29
CA PRO A 720 -10.18 13.88 25.54
C PRO A 720 -10.71 14.22 24.15
N LYS A 721 -10.23 15.32 23.60
CA LYS A 721 -10.48 15.68 22.20
C LYS A 721 -9.73 14.72 21.28
N LEU A 722 -10.43 14.10 20.32
CA LEU A 722 -9.90 13.07 19.42
C LEU A 722 -9.99 13.51 17.95
N SER A 723 -8.93 13.30 17.18
CA SER A 723 -8.94 13.36 15.72
C SER A 723 -8.37 12.07 15.13
N VAL A 724 -8.98 11.55 14.09
CA VAL A 724 -8.49 10.38 13.35
C VAL A 724 -8.28 10.74 11.88
N VAL A 725 -7.04 10.66 11.43
CA VAL A 725 -6.58 11.09 10.10
C VAL A 725 -6.04 9.87 9.33
N VAL A 726 -6.69 9.53 8.24
CA VAL A 726 -6.22 8.47 7.34
C VAL A 726 -5.15 9.02 6.39
N VAL A 727 -4.02 8.33 6.31
CA VAL A 727 -2.85 8.73 5.52
C VAL A 727 -2.71 7.86 4.28
N LYS A 728 -2.75 8.46 3.09
CA LYS A 728 -2.68 7.77 1.79
C LYS A 728 -1.41 8.16 1.03
N LYS A 729 -0.46 7.25 0.94
CA LYS A 729 0.83 7.46 0.26
C LYS A 729 0.81 7.12 -1.22
N ARG A 730 -0.03 6.17 -1.64
CA ARG A 730 -0.04 5.62 -3.00
C ARG A 730 -1.22 6.19 -3.78
N ILE A 731 -1.07 7.43 -4.18
CA ILE A 731 -2.07 8.17 -4.94
C ILE A 731 -1.55 8.51 -6.33
N SER A 732 -2.47 8.72 -7.25
CA SER A 732 -2.17 9.08 -8.65
C SER A 732 -2.05 10.59 -8.87
N SER A 733 -2.48 11.42 -7.91
CA SER A 733 -2.39 12.88 -8.00
C SER A 733 -0.95 13.35 -8.05
N ARG A 734 -0.63 14.26 -8.97
CA ARG A 734 0.67 14.94 -9.10
C ARG A 734 0.45 16.42 -9.29
N PHE A 735 1.34 17.22 -8.68
CA PHE A 735 1.31 18.65 -8.77
C PHE A 735 2.64 19.17 -9.31
N PHE A 736 2.59 20.17 -10.15
CA PHE A 736 3.72 20.78 -10.80
C PHE A 736 3.70 22.28 -10.52
N ALA A 737 4.80 22.84 -10.06
CA ALA A 737 4.97 24.27 -9.90
C ALA A 737 5.68 24.87 -11.13
N ARG A 738 5.47 26.15 -11.40
CA ARG A 738 6.22 26.90 -12.37
C ARG A 738 7.18 27.83 -11.61
N ILE A 739 8.47 27.51 -11.66
CA ILE A 739 9.52 28.25 -10.96
C ILE A 739 10.50 28.73 -12.02
N ASP A 740 10.73 30.03 -12.08
CA ASP A 740 11.62 30.69 -13.08
C ASP A 740 11.29 30.27 -14.53
N GLY A 741 10.00 30.17 -14.85
CA GLY A 741 9.52 29.76 -16.16
C GLY A 741 9.60 28.25 -16.46
N LYS A 742 10.23 27.44 -15.59
CA LYS A 742 10.42 26.00 -15.75
C LYS A 742 9.42 25.19 -14.91
N ILE A 743 9.06 24.02 -15.41
CA ILE A 743 8.22 23.07 -14.68
C ILE A 743 9.08 22.35 -13.66
N ALA A 744 8.72 22.48 -12.40
CA ALA A 744 9.46 21.96 -11.26
C ALA A 744 8.54 21.19 -10.28
N ASN A 745 9.13 20.51 -9.31
CA ASN A 745 8.40 20.01 -8.17
C ASN A 745 7.91 21.18 -7.29
N PRO A 746 6.71 21.10 -6.71
CA PRO A 746 6.29 22.05 -5.69
C PRO A 746 7.28 22.06 -4.51
N PRO A 747 7.52 23.23 -3.87
CA PRO A 747 8.38 23.29 -2.70
C PRO A 747 7.81 22.48 -1.53
N PRO A 748 8.67 21.95 -0.64
CA PRO A 748 8.23 21.33 0.61
C PRO A 748 7.33 22.27 1.42
N GLY A 749 6.27 21.71 2.02
CA GLY A 749 5.25 22.50 2.72
C GLY A 749 4.06 22.91 1.83
N THR A 750 4.06 22.57 0.54
CA THR A 750 2.92 22.88 -0.34
C THR A 750 1.68 22.08 0.08
N VAL A 751 0.60 22.79 0.36
CA VAL A 751 -0.73 22.25 0.72
C VAL A 751 -1.71 22.54 -0.41
N ILE A 752 -2.54 21.54 -0.73
CA ILE A 752 -3.67 21.65 -1.65
C ILE A 752 -4.90 21.10 -0.93
N ASP A 753 -5.90 21.94 -0.71
CA ASP A 753 -7.12 21.62 0.02
C ASP A 753 -8.40 22.07 -0.68
N THR A 754 -8.28 22.41 -1.96
CA THR A 754 -9.38 22.84 -2.83
C THR A 754 -9.34 22.13 -4.18
N GLU A 755 -10.37 22.26 -4.96
CA GLU A 755 -10.58 21.81 -6.35
C GLU A 755 -10.43 20.32 -6.60
N VAL A 756 -9.30 19.70 -6.24
CA VAL A 756 -9.00 18.28 -6.44
C VAL A 756 -9.24 17.42 -5.20
N THR A 757 -9.78 18.02 -4.15
CA THR A 757 -10.30 17.35 -2.96
C THR A 757 -11.73 16.88 -3.19
N ARG A 758 -12.25 16.02 -2.30
CA ARG A 758 -13.59 15.45 -2.45
C ARG A 758 -14.63 16.31 -1.72
N PRO A 759 -15.81 16.59 -2.32
CA PRO A 759 -16.83 17.42 -1.67
C PRO A 759 -17.37 16.80 -0.37
N GLU A 760 -17.45 15.46 -0.31
CA GLU A 760 -17.98 14.70 0.82
C GLU A 760 -16.95 14.48 1.95
N TRP A 761 -15.66 14.81 1.73
CA TRP A 761 -14.58 14.55 2.69
C TRP A 761 -13.98 15.82 3.27
N TYR A 762 -13.48 15.72 4.49
CA TYR A 762 -12.50 16.65 5.01
C TYR A 762 -11.11 16.10 4.68
N ASP A 763 -10.56 16.55 3.58
CA ASP A 763 -9.30 16.03 3.03
C ASP A 763 -8.42 17.14 2.44
N PHE A 764 -7.12 16.88 2.43
CA PHE A 764 -6.10 17.78 1.89
C PHE A 764 -4.86 17.00 1.44
N PHE A 765 -4.04 17.62 0.60
CA PHE A 765 -2.77 17.08 0.17
C PHE A 765 -1.62 17.91 0.72
N ILE A 766 -0.52 17.26 1.10
CA ILE A 766 0.74 17.93 1.44
C ILE A 766 1.88 17.32 0.64
N VAL A 767 2.69 18.20 0.01
CA VAL A 767 4.01 17.88 -0.48
C VAL A 767 5.00 18.24 0.63
N SER A 768 5.33 17.28 1.48
CA SER A 768 6.16 17.55 2.67
C SER A 768 7.67 17.48 2.38
N GLN A 769 8.12 16.53 1.54
CA GLN A 769 9.54 16.27 1.29
C GLN A 769 10.04 16.84 -0.05
N ALA A 770 11.34 17.12 -0.14
CA ALA A 770 12.05 17.30 -1.39
C ALA A 770 12.52 15.96 -1.98
N VAL A 771 12.66 15.89 -3.30
CA VAL A 771 13.26 14.75 -4.01
C VAL A 771 14.39 15.24 -4.91
N ARG A 772 15.51 14.53 -4.91
CA ARG A 772 16.67 14.89 -5.74
C ARG A 772 16.47 14.58 -7.22
N PHE A 773 15.72 13.53 -7.52
CA PHE A 773 15.43 13.05 -8.87
C PHE A 773 13.98 12.60 -9.00
N GLY A 774 13.38 12.93 -10.14
CA GLY A 774 12.01 12.54 -10.46
C GLY A 774 10.96 13.52 -9.95
N CYS A 775 9.71 13.15 -10.08
CA CYS A 775 8.56 13.94 -9.64
C CYS A 775 8.19 13.56 -8.20
N VAL A 776 8.02 14.59 -7.35
CA VAL A 776 7.56 14.39 -5.97
C VAL A 776 6.12 13.85 -5.96
N ALA A 777 5.84 12.93 -5.04
CA ALA A 777 4.49 12.44 -4.83
C ALA A 777 3.92 13.05 -3.55
N PRO A 778 2.79 13.74 -3.60
CA PRO A 778 2.13 14.25 -2.42
C PRO A 778 1.60 13.12 -1.54
N THR A 779 1.25 13.46 -0.30
CA THR A 779 0.49 12.58 0.60
C THR A 779 -0.91 13.14 0.74
N HIS A 780 -1.92 12.30 0.63
CA HIS A 780 -3.31 12.65 0.83
C HIS A 780 -3.75 12.28 2.24
N TYR A 781 -4.30 13.25 2.94
CA TYR A 781 -4.81 13.12 4.29
C TYR A 781 -6.33 13.25 4.26
N ASN A 782 -7.02 12.33 4.91
CA ASN A 782 -8.46 12.35 5.06
C ASN A 782 -8.81 12.28 6.54
N VAL A 783 -9.33 13.36 7.09
CA VAL A 783 -9.80 13.41 8.47
C VAL A 783 -11.16 12.73 8.52
N VAL A 784 -11.23 11.55 9.12
CA VAL A 784 -12.45 10.72 9.15
C VAL A 784 -13.26 10.91 10.42
N PHE A 785 -12.64 11.42 11.47
CA PHE A 785 -13.28 11.79 12.74
C PHE A 785 -12.52 12.94 13.36
N ASP A 786 -13.21 13.97 13.84
CA ASP A 786 -12.59 15.10 14.53
C ASP A 786 -13.57 15.83 15.46
N ASN A 787 -13.26 15.81 16.75
CA ASN A 787 -13.89 16.67 17.75
C ASN A 787 -12.86 17.54 18.48
N SER A 788 -11.64 17.65 17.91
CA SER A 788 -10.53 18.38 18.53
C SER A 788 -10.70 19.89 18.50
N GLY A 789 -11.55 20.40 17.61
CA GLY A 789 -11.73 21.83 17.37
C GLY A 789 -10.53 22.52 16.72
N LEU A 790 -9.60 21.74 16.13
CA LEU A 790 -8.49 22.29 15.37
C LEU A 790 -8.99 22.82 14.02
N LYS A 791 -8.72 24.09 13.75
CA LYS A 791 -8.97 24.66 12.41
C LYS A 791 -8.15 23.95 11.35
N PRO A 792 -8.56 23.97 10.06
CA PRO A 792 -7.82 23.35 8.97
C PRO A 792 -6.33 23.73 8.93
N ASP A 793 -5.99 25.00 9.12
CA ASP A 793 -4.59 25.45 9.18
C ASP A 793 -3.79 24.76 10.30
N HIS A 794 -4.41 24.60 11.48
CA HIS A 794 -3.74 23.94 12.60
C HIS A 794 -3.50 22.45 12.32
N MET A 795 -4.49 21.76 11.75
CA MET A 795 -4.37 20.35 11.38
C MET A 795 -3.29 20.14 10.30
N GLN A 796 -3.30 20.98 9.27
CA GLN A 796 -2.33 20.92 8.15
C GLN A 796 -0.92 21.23 8.65
N ARG A 797 -0.74 22.29 9.44
CA ARG A 797 0.55 22.67 9.99
C ARG A 797 1.10 21.65 10.98
N LEU A 798 0.28 21.10 11.87
CA LEU A 798 0.67 20.02 12.77
C LEU A 798 1.13 18.78 11.97
N THR A 799 0.35 18.40 10.96
CA THR A 799 0.70 17.27 10.08
C THR A 799 2.06 17.49 9.39
N TYR A 800 2.34 18.71 8.92
CA TYR A 800 3.61 19.08 8.32
C TYR A 800 4.76 19.06 9.34
N LYS A 801 4.57 19.64 10.55
CA LYS A 801 5.57 19.60 11.65
C LYS A 801 5.99 18.17 11.98
N LEU A 802 5.05 17.24 12.06
CA LEU A 802 5.32 15.82 12.34
C LEU A 802 6.15 15.11 11.25
N CYS A 803 6.15 15.63 10.03
CA CYS A 803 7.03 15.11 8.97
C CYS A 803 8.52 15.42 9.21
N HIS A 804 8.86 16.32 10.14
CA HIS A 804 10.24 16.64 10.55
C HIS A 804 10.78 15.70 11.64
N MET A 805 9.92 14.96 12.33
CA MET A 805 10.25 14.23 13.56
C MET A 805 10.72 12.78 13.35
N TYR A 806 11.13 12.43 12.14
CA TYR A 806 11.62 11.08 11.85
C TYR A 806 13.15 10.99 11.95
N TYR A 807 13.65 10.50 13.05
CA TYR A 807 15.08 10.48 13.45
C TYR A 807 16.01 9.64 12.55
N ASN A 808 15.46 8.75 11.73
CA ASN A 808 16.27 7.96 10.81
C ASN A 808 16.67 8.72 9.51
N TRP A 809 16.23 9.97 9.38
CA TRP A 809 16.54 10.84 8.26
C TRP A 809 16.60 12.31 8.70
N GLN A 810 17.74 12.99 8.46
CA GLN A 810 17.95 14.39 8.81
C GLN A 810 17.31 15.31 7.77
N GLY A 811 16.02 15.24 7.61
CA GLY A 811 15.25 16.00 6.66
C GLY A 811 13.76 15.64 6.77
N ILE A 812 12.94 16.34 5.99
CA ILE A 812 11.50 16.14 6.02
C ILE A 812 11.14 14.83 5.30
N VAL A 813 10.31 14.02 5.94
CA VAL A 813 9.79 12.78 5.37
C VAL A 813 8.38 12.95 4.80
N ARG A 814 7.97 12.00 3.98
CA ARG A 814 6.71 12.06 3.24
C ARG A 814 5.45 11.98 4.09
N VAL A 815 5.51 11.36 5.24
CA VAL A 815 4.38 11.11 6.15
C VAL A 815 4.75 11.51 7.57
N PRO A 816 3.77 11.78 8.45
CA PRO A 816 4.03 12.02 9.86
C PRO A 816 4.92 10.94 10.49
N ALA A 817 5.87 11.34 11.30
CA ALA A 817 6.85 10.43 11.91
C ALA A 817 6.22 9.23 12.63
N PRO A 818 5.10 9.35 13.39
CA PRO A 818 4.46 8.21 14.02
C PRO A 818 4.05 7.12 13.04
N CYS A 819 3.52 7.49 11.86
CA CYS A 819 3.20 6.53 10.80
C CYS A 819 4.46 5.84 10.26
N GLN A 820 5.56 6.59 10.12
CA GLN A 820 6.81 6.05 9.60
C GLN A 820 7.45 5.09 10.62
N TYR A 821 7.35 5.40 11.90
CA TYR A 821 7.80 4.53 12.98
C TYR A 821 6.95 3.25 13.07
N ALA A 822 5.62 3.38 13.08
CA ALA A 822 4.70 2.24 13.07
C ALA A 822 4.96 1.32 11.86
N HIS A 823 5.19 1.91 10.68
CA HIS A 823 5.57 1.16 9.48
C HIS A 823 6.88 0.38 9.67
N LYS A 824 7.91 0.99 10.26
CA LYS A 824 9.20 0.34 10.51
C LYS A 824 9.07 -0.81 11.50
N LEU A 825 8.33 -0.61 12.59
CA LEU A 825 8.07 -1.64 13.60
C LEU A 825 7.32 -2.83 12.99
N ALA A 826 6.18 -2.58 12.32
CA ALA A 826 5.39 -3.63 11.66
C ALA A 826 6.21 -4.40 10.61
N PHE A 827 7.06 -3.69 9.86
CA PHE A 827 7.95 -4.29 8.87
C PHE A 827 9.03 -5.18 9.50
N LEU A 828 9.69 -4.72 10.57
CA LEU A 828 10.72 -5.50 11.27
C LEU A 828 10.13 -6.81 11.81
N VAL A 829 8.99 -6.73 12.48
CA VAL A 829 8.34 -7.91 13.04
C VAL A 829 7.83 -8.84 11.95
N GLY A 830 7.16 -8.30 10.92
CA GLY A 830 6.58 -9.11 9.84
C GLY A 830 7.59 -9.72 8.89
N GLN A 831 8.77 -9.12 8.74
CA GLN A 831 9.79 -9.59 7.81
C GLN A 831 10.88 -10.45 8.48
N SER A 832 11.18 -10.21 9.73
CA SER A 832 12.40 -10.73 10.35
C SER A 832 12.17 -11.48 11.67
N ILE A 833 11.39 -10.91 12.58
CA ILE A 833 11.23 -11.46 13.94
C ILE A 833 10.17 -12.55 13.97
N HIS A 834 9.01 -12.32 13.37
CA HIS A 834 7.82 -13.20 13.33
C HIS A 834 7.26 -13.59 14.70
N LYS A 835 7.66 -12.89 15.75
CA LYS A 835 7.20 -13.01 17.14
C LYS A 835 6.98 -11.62 17.72
N GLU A 836 6.27 -11.53 18.81
CA GLU A 836 6.14 -10.28 19.57
C GLU A 836 7.49 -9.94 20.24
N PRO A 837 7.99 -8.72 20.06
CA PRO A 837 9.19 -8.26 20.77
C PRO A 837 8.96 -8.18 22.27
N ASN A 838 10.03 -8.22 23.02
CA ASN A 838 9.97 -8.11 24.48
C ASN A 838 9.56 -6.70 24.91
N MET A 839 8.68 -6.60 25.91
CA MET A 839 8.16 -5.34 26.43
C MET A 839 9.23 -4.38 26.98
N ASN A 840 10.39 -4.88 27.37
CA ASN A 840 11.51 -4.04 27.83
C ASN A 840 12.08 -3.11 26.74
N LEU A 841 11.70 -3.33 25.49
CA LEU A 841 12.09 -2.49 24.35
C LEU A 841 11.02 -1.44 23.98
N ASP A 842 9.85 -1.44 24.63
CA ASP A 842 8.71 -0.60 24.22
C ASP A 842 9.02 0.92 24.30
N ASP A 843 9.92 1.33 25.20
CA ASP A 843 10.34 2.73 25.38
C ASP A 843 11.48 3.15 24.43
N PHE A 844 11.91 2.27 23.53
CA PHE A 844 13.03 2.51 22.64
C PHE A 844 12.65 2.43 21.14
N LEU A 845 13.34 3.20 20.32
CA LEU A 845 13.22 3.13 18.86
C LEU A 845 14.10 2.02 18.26
N TYR A 846 14.13 0.82 18.86
CA TYR A 846 15.00 -0.31 18.52
C TYR A 846 14.87 -0.82 17.07
N TYR A 847 13.79 -0.48 16.40
CA TYR A 847 13.46 -0.89 15.02
C TYR A 847 13.98 0.09 13.95
N LEU A 848 14.65 1.19 14.31
CA LEU A 848 15.24 2.16 13.38
C LEU A 848 16.43 1.62 12.59
#